data_65dfa68ccb8586b3e88b98dd369373a8
#
_entry.id   65dfa68ccb8586b3e88b98dd369373a8
#
_cell.length_a   1.000
_cell.length_b   1.000
_cell.length_c   1.000
_cell.angle_alpha   90.00
_cell.angle_beta   90.00
_cell.angle_gamma   90.00
#
_symmetry.space_group_name_H-M   'P 1'
#
loop_
_entity.id
_entity.type
_entity.pdbx_description
1 polymer ?
#
loop_
_entity_poly.entity_id
_entity_poly.type
_entity_poly.pdbx_seq_one_letter_code
_entity_poly.pdbx_strand_id
1 'polypeptide(L)'
;DENQPLERRYRQLRESLERVVREKIQGNSLQTTDLAARINYVATQYELDIKEQNQLHTFRLTSNDILNHRKFPAKEEFLRDLRAVAFAYRKMFAQDIPLKLFSVLPKQEITSLGKKEKKEYIRRIRVCFDYADDTYLYVHPVDIIADEPIRVVYNKPGINHEFEETIKELWRYAQLNLLDVFVDREGIYTPSFIVLEPDYLIDISSLAECYKDYGSHPANYFLSRLVPIDNARPLLLGNIANLFLDEWIHAGEEEPDYIDCMKKAFRQYPIELAACAELRDPSKEKEFAKDCRMHFEHIRDIVQHTFLEPGYNLDKKDAVLEPSYICEALGIQGRLDYMQRDMSSFIEMKSGKADEFSIQGKVEPKENNKVQMLLYMAVLEYSMGQDRRRMHPYLLYTRYPLLYPARASWAQVRRVINLRNRIVAAEYGVQFHNHSDFTRNLLAQINPEVMNERKLRGRFWEQYLKPSISRFREKLSALEPLEQAYFYTLYNFITKELYTSKSGDVDYEGRAGASALWLSTLDEKREAGEILYDLQIIENKASQVHKAYILLSIPQYDEMFLPNFRTGDVVILYERNHDSDNVTNKMVFKGNIEQITDTELRIRLRATYRNVSVFPPDSRYAVEHDTMDTTFRSMYLGL
;
A
#
# COMPACT_ATOMS: atom_id res chain seq x y z
N ASP A 1 11.19 -38.66 5.10
CA ASP A 1 10.44 -39.92 4.84
C ASP A 1 10.37 -40.15 3.33
N GLU A 2 10.99 -41.25 2.84
CA GLU A 2 11.05 -41.55 1.40
C GLU A 2 9.67 -41.89 0.80
N ASN A 3 8.69 -42.19 1.62
CA ASN A 3 7.34 -42.58 1.21
C ASN A 3 6.38 -41.39 0.96
N GLN A 4 6.82 -40.13 1.26
CA GLN A 4 6.01 -38.96 1.03
C GLN A 4 6.23 -38.40 -0.40
N PRO A 5 5.20 -37.76 -1.01
CA PRO A 5 5.34 -37.05 -2.26
C PRO A 5 6.45 -36.03 -2.19
N LEU A 6 7.21 -35.80 -3.29
CA LEU A 6 8.34 -34.87 -3.33
C LEU A 6 7.93 -33.43 -3.01
N GLU A 7 6.76 -33.01 -3.43
CA GLU A 7 6.22 -31.68 -3.14
C GLU A 7 6.07 -31.45 -1.63
N ARG A 8 5.48 -32.42 -0.91
CA ARG A 8 5.35 -32.37 0.55
C ARG A 8 6.72 -32.32 1.24
N ARG A 9 7.71 -33.06 0.69
CA ARG A 9 9.08 -33.04 1.20
C ARG A 9 9.76 -31.67 0.98
N TYR A 10 9.52 -31.01 -0.16
CA TYR A 10 9.97 -29.63 -0.40
C TYR A 10 9.35 -28.67 0.59
N ARG A 11 8.05 -28.77 0.86
CA ARG A 11 7.36 -27.95 1.86
C ARG A 11 7.98 -28.11 3.24
N GLN A 12 8.13 -29.32 3.72
CA GLN A 12 8.76 -29.61 5.03
C GLN A 12 10.20 -29.08 5.13
N LEU A 13 10.99 -29.21 4.05
CA LEU A 13 12.36 -28.70 4.02
C LEU A 13 12.37 -27.16 4.05
N ARG A 14 11.42 -26.52 3.35
CA ARG A 14 11.24 -25.07 3.34
C ARG A 14 10.87 -24.54 4.72
N GLU A 15 9.86 -25.11 5.35
CA GLU A 15 9.42 -24.76 6.71
C GLU A 15 10.54 -24.92 7.73
N SER A 16 11.32 -26.01 7.60
CA SER A 16 12.48 -26.24 8.46
C SER A 16 13.52 -25.12 8.30
N LEU A 17 13.83 -24.71 7.07
CA LEU A 17 14.79 -23.61 6.82
C LEU A 17 14.26 -22.30 7.39
N GLU A 18 13.01 -21.97 7.13
CA GLU A 18 12.38 -20.73 7.61
C GLU A 18 12.39 -20.64 9.14
N ARG A 19 12.03 -21.73 9.81
CA ARG A 19 12.07 -21.83 11.28
C ARG A 19 13.49 -21.64 11.82
N VAL A 20 14.47 -22.38 11.29
CA VAL A 20 15.87 -22.29 11.77
C VAL A 20 16.44 -20.90 11.56
N VAL A 21 16.23 -20.33 10.38
CA VAL A 21 16.75 -18.98 10.07
C VAL A 21 16.09 -17.95 10.99
N ARG A 22 14.78 -18.05 11.27
CA ARG A 22 14.08 -17.19 12.22
C ARG A 22 14.66 -17.32 13.64
N GLU A 23 14.84 -18.54 14.16
CA GLU A 23 15.44 -18.76 15.48
C GLU A 23 16.84 -18.16 15.59
N LYS A 24 17.63 -18.22 14.51
CA LYS A 24 18.99 -17.66 14.48
C LYS A 24 19.05 -16.14 14.40
N ILE A 25 17.96 -15.50 13.96
CA ILE A 25 17.82 -14.03 13.91
C ILE A 25 17.19 -13.50 15.20
N GLN A 26 16.44 -14.31 15.92
CA GLN A 26 15.72 -13.90 17.13
C GLN A 26 16.61 -13.21 18.15
N GLY A 27 16.20 -12.04 18.64
CA GLY A 27 17.00 -11.21 19.54
C GLY A 27 18.04 -10.31 18.86
N ASN A 28 18.16 -10.37 17.55
CA ASN A 28 19.04 -9.50 16.76
C ASN A 28 18.29 -8.28 16.19
N SER A 29 19.06 -7.38 15.60
CA SER A 29 18.56 -6.10 15.11
C SER A 29 17.80 -6.18 13.77
N LEU A 30 17.73 -7.35 13.13
CA LEU A 30 17.07 -7.48 11.84
C LEU A 30 15.57 -7.72 12.01
N GLN A 31 14.77 -6.79 11.52
CA GLN A 31 13.30 -6.83 11.51
C GLN A 31 12.83 -7.05 10.06
N THR A 32 12.86 -8.28 9.57
CA THR A 32 12.36 -8.63 8.22
C THR A 32 11.62 -9.95 8.23
N THR A 33 10.51 -10.01 7.48
CA THR A 33 9.75 -11.25 7.20
C THR A 33 10.27 -11.96 5.95
N ASP A 34 11.06 -11.29 5.11
CA ASP A 34 11.55 -11.84 3.85
C ASP A 34 12.66 -12.88 4.04
N LEU A 35 12.46 -14.08 3.50
CA LEU A 35 13.42 -15.18 3.64
C LEU A 35 14.74 -14.91 2.90
N ALA A 36 14.73 -14.14 1.79
CA ALA A 36 15.97 -13.81 1.09
C ALA A 36 16.87 -12.95 1.96
N ALA A 37 16.31 -11.93 2.62
CA ALA A 37 17.05 -11.08 3.57
C ALA A 37 17.56 -11.90 4.78
N ARG A 38 16.74 -12.80 5.31
CA ARG A 38 17.12 -13.70 6.42
C ARG A 38 18.27 -14.62 6.04
N ILE A 39 18.24 -15.19 4.82
CA ILE A 39 19.34 -16.02 4.30
C ILE A 39 20.62 -15.19 4.18
N ASN A 40 20.56 -13.98 3.64
CA ASN A 40 21.72 -13.10 3.52
C ASN A 40 22.32 -12.75 4.89
N TYR A 41 21.44 -12.50 5.88
CA TYR A 41 21.87 -12.24 7.25
C TYR A 41 22.61 -13.43 7.86
N VAL A 42 22.02 -14.64 7.83
CA VAL A 42 22.65 -15.83 8.41
C VAL A 42 23.90 -16.24 7.63
N ALA A 43 23.95 -16.02 6.31
CA ALA A 43 25.15 -16.26 5.51
C ALA A 43 26.32 -15.41 6.00
N THR A 44 26.09 -14.14 6.27
CA THR A 44 27.09 -13.23 6.84
C THR A 44 27.46 -13.62 8.26
N GLN A 45 26.49 -13.91 9.12
CA GLN A 45 26.68 -14.20 10.54
C GLN A 45 27.43 -15.50 10.79
N TYR A 46 27.24 -16.53 9.95
CA TYR A 46 27.79 -17.87 10.07
C TYR A 46 28.86 -18.16 9.01
N GLU A 47 29.40 -17.12 8.35
CA GLU A 47 30.48 -17.19 7.37
C GLU A 47 30.24 -18.26 6.29
N LEU A 48 29.01 -18.30 5.74
CA LEU A 48 28.72 -19.08 4.54
C LEU A 48 29.44 -18.43 3.36
N ASP A 49 30.12 -19.25 2.55
CA ASP A 49 30.73 -18.70 1.34
C ASP A 49 29.63 -18.38 0.28
N ILE A 50 30.02 -17.64 -0.75
CA ILE A 50 29.06 -17.18 -1.79
C ILE A 50 28.38 -18.35 -2.50
N LYS A 51 29.02 -19.50 -2.64
CA LYS A 51 28.43 -20.69 -3.25
C LYS A 51 27.38 -21.32 -2.35
N GLU A 52 27.67 -21.45 -1.05
CA GLU A 52 26.74 -21.97 -0.04
C GLU A 52 25.52 -21.05 0.07
N GLN A 53 25.73 -19.74 0.08
CA GLN A 53 24.65 -18.75 0.05
C GLN A 53 23.79 -18.89 -1.20
N ASN A 54 24.40 -18.94 -2.39
CA ASN A 54 23.72 -19.11 -3.66
C ASN A 54 22.95 -20.45 -3.75
N GLN A 55 23.46 -21.51 -3.15
CA GLN A 55 22.76 -22.79 -3.06
C GLN A 55 21.48 -22.68 -2.21
N LEU A 56 21.51 -21.97 -1.08
CA LEU A 56 20.31 -21.69 -0.28
C LEU A 56 19.30 -20.85 -1.05
N HIS A 57 19.73 -19.82 -1.79
CA HIS A 57 18.84 -19.05 -2.65
C HIS A 57 18.29 -19.88 -3.80
N THR A 58 19.08 -20.79 -4.39
CA THR A 58 18.59 -21.74 -5.39
C THR A 58 17.47 -22.59 -4.82
N PHE A 59 17.67 -23.18 -3.64
CA PHE A 59 16.63 -23.95 -2.95
C PHE A 59 15.39 -23.09 -2.67
N ARG A 60 15.57 -21.85 -2.18
CA ARG A 60 14.47 -20.92 -1.93
C ARG A 60 13.63 -20.66 -3.19
N LEU A 61 14.27 -20.40 -4.33
CA LEU A 61 13.60 -20.17 -5.61
C LEU A 61 12.93 -21.45 -6.14
N THR A 62 13.64 -22.57 -6.13
CA THR A 62 13.11 -23.87 -6.56
C THR A 62 11.89 -24.28 -5.73
N SER A 63 11.96 -24.13 -4.41
CA SER A 63 10.82 -24.43 -3.53
C SER A 63 9.64 -23.49 -3.79
N ASN A 64 9.87 -22.19 -4.05
CA ASN A 64 8.81 -21.26 -4.45
C ASN A 64 8.12 -21.70 -5.74
N ASP A 65 8.89 -22.08 -6.77
CA ASP A 65 8.33 -22.51 -8.05
C ASP A 65 7.52 -23.80 -7.92
N ILE A 66 7.98 -24.75 -7.08
CA ILE A 66 7.27 -26.02 -6.83
C ILE A 66 5.99 -25.77 -6.04
N LEU A 67 6.05 -25.01 -4.95
CA LEU A 67 4.91 -24.72 -4.08
C LEU A 67 3.86 -23.83 -4.76
N ASN A 68 4.25 -23.06 -5.79
CA ASN A 68 3.34 -22.31 -6.64
C ASN A 68 2.91 -23.06 -7.93
N HIS A 69 3.12 -24.37 -7.99
CA HIS A 69 2.80 -25.24 -9.14
C HIS A 69 3.39 -24.79 -10.49
N ARG A 70 4.47 -23.98 -10.46
CA ARG A 70 5.18 -23.52 -11.67
C ARG A 70 6.20 -24.53 -12.17
N LYS A 71 6.58 -25.49 -11.32
CA LYS A 71 7.60 -26.49 -11.60
C LYS A 71 7.25 -27.82 -10.93
N PHE A 72 7.46 -28.94 -11.63
CA PHE A 72 7.35 -30.25 -11.05
C PHE A 72 8.63 -30.62 -10.27
N PRO A 73 8.51 -31.20 -9.05
CA PRO A 73 9.66 -31.59 -8.25
C PRO A 73 10.42 -32.77 -8.85
N ALA A 74 11.76 -32.71 -8.88
CA ALA A 74 12.63 -33.80 -9.32
C ALA A 74 13.46 -34.33 -8.13
N LYS A 75 13.64 -35.67 -8.06
CA LYS A 75 14.35 -36.33 -6.94
C LYS A 75 15.81 -35.88 -6.83
N GLU A 76 16.51 -35.77 -7.93
CA GLU A 76 17.92 -35.33 -7.95
C GLU A 76 18.09 -33.90 -7.48
N GLU A 77 17.18 -33.02 -7.90
CA GLU A 77 17.13 -31.63 -7.51
C GLU A 77 16.82 -31.50 -6.00
N PHE A 78 15.87 -32.26 -5.50
CA PHE A 78 15.57 -32.31 -4.06
C PHE A 78 16.76 -32.74 -3.23
N LEU A 79 17.55 -33.77 -3.67
CA LEU A 79 18.73 -34.22 -2.94
C LEU A 79 19.84 -33.17 -2.94
N ARG A 80 19.99 -32.42 -4.04
CA ARG A 80 20.91 -31.27 -4.12
C ARG A 80 20.49 -30.16 -3.12
N ASP A 81 19.22 -29.83 -3.10
CA ASP A 81 18.67 -28.76 -2.25
C ASP A 81 18.71 -29.17 -0.76
N LEU A 82 18.43 -30.44 -0.46
CA LEU A 82 18.58 -31.02 0.88
C LEU A 82 20.06 -30.95 1.35
N ARG A 83 21.03 -31.20 0.44
CA ARG A 83 22.45 -31.05 0.73
C ARG A 83 22.79 -29.61 1.10
N ALA A 84 22.31 -28.61 0.33
CA ALA A 84 22.54 -27.21 0.59
C ALA A 84 22.07 -26.81 2.00
N VAL A 85 20.84 -27.18 2.36
CA VAL A 85 20.28 -26.90 3.69
C VAL A 85 21.05 -27.62 4.79
N ALA A 86 21.42 -28.89 4.61
CA ALA A 86 22.16 -29.67 5.60
C ALA A 86 23.57 -29.09 5.87
N PHE A 87 24.29 -28.63 4.84
CA PHE A 87 25.61 -28.02 5.01
C PHE A 87 25.49 -26.62 5.66
N ALA A 88 24.48 -25.85 5.36
CA ALA A 88 24.20 -24.60 6.06
C ALA A 88 23.91 -24.84 7.56
N TYR A 89 23.09 -25.85 7.89
CA TYR A 89 22.81 -26.22 9.30
C TYR A 89 24.09 -26.69 10.03
N ARG A 90 24.96 -27.40 9.36
CA ARG A 90 26.26 -27.80 9.94
C ARG A 90 27.04 -26.56 10.45
N LYS A 91 27.08 -25.49 9.69
CA LYS A 91 27.72 -24.24 10.09
C LYS A 91 26.95 -23.49 11.17
N MET A 92 25.62 -23.36 11.01
CA MET A 92 24.77 -22.61 11.96
C MET A 92 24.74 -23.24 13.36
N PHE A 93 24.83 -24.58 13.45
CA PHE A 93 24.76 -25.32 14.72
C PHE A 93 26.11 -25.84 15.19
N ALA A 94 27.19 -25.68 14.40
CA ALA A 94 28.50 -26.25 14.63
C ALA A 94 28.45 -27.79 14.95
N GLN A 95 27.55 -28.51 14.26
CA GLN A 95 27.31 -29.93 14.43
C GLN A 95 27.45 -30.68 13.10
N ASP A 96 28.09 -31.86 13.13
CA ASP A 96 28.23 -32.66 11.91
C ASP A 96 26.90 -33.24 11.45
N ILE A 97 26.77 -33.39 10.12
CA ILE A 97 25.60 -33.97 9.49
C ILE A 97 25.47 -35.45 9.93
N PRO A 98 24.29 -35.92 10.40
CA PRO A 98 24.09 -37.32 10.79
C PRO A 98 24.47 -38.26 9.67
N LEU A 99 25.19 -39.34 9.99
CA LEU A 99 25.74 -40.30 9.00
C LEU A 99 24.69 -40.88 8.07
N LYS A 100 23.46 -41.16 8.59
CA LYS A 100 22.32 -41.62 7.79
C LYS A 100 21.90 -40.63 6.73
N LEU A 101 21.91 -39.33 7.06
CA LEU A 101 21.59 -38.28 6.12
C LEU A 101 22.74 -38.08 5.13
N PHE A 102 23.98 -38.03 5.63
CA PHE A 102 25.18 -37.83 4.81
C PHE A 102 25.31 -38.88 3.71
N SER A 103 24.94 -40.15 3.99
CA SER A 103 25.04 -41.27 3.02
C SER A 103 24.10 -41.14 1.82
N VAL A 104 23.00 -40.41 1.94
CA VAL A 104 22.01 -40.20 0.85
C VAL A 104 22.25 -38.89 0.08
N LEU A 105 23.09 -38.01 0.57
CA LEU A 105 23.41 -36.74 -0.10
C LEU A 105 24.36 -36.94 -1.29
N PRO A 106 24.18 -36.17 -2.38
CA PRO A 106 25.10 -36.21 -3.54
C PRO A 106 26.55 -35.88 -3.14
N LYS A 107 27.52 -36.63 -3.67
CA LYS A 107 28.93 -36.43 -3.36
C LYS A 107 29.57 -35.21 -4.03
N GLN A 108 29.00 -34.77 -5.16
CA GLN A 108 29.46 -33.60 -5.92
C GLN A 108 28.49 -32.45 -5.87
N GLU A 109 29.02 -31.23 -5.83
CA GLU A 109 28.26 -30.01 -6.06
C GLU A 109 27.88 -29.93 -7.53
N ILE A 110 26.58 -29.96 -7.83
CA ILE A 110 26.10 -29.74 -9.19
C ILE A 110 25.85 -28.24 -9.34
N THR A 111 26.81 -27.54 -9.91
CA THR A 111 26.69 -26.14 -10.29
C THR A 111 26.11 -26.06 -11.70
N SER A 112 24.81 -25.94 -11.83
CA SER A 112 24.17 -25.51 -13.07
C SER A 112 23.42 -24.21 -12.85
N LEU A 113 24.15 -23.13 -12.78
CA LEU A 113 23.59 -21.80 -12.98
C LEU A 113 23.45 -21.59 -14.48
N GLY A 114 22.24 -21.78 -15.01
CA GLY A 114 21.95 -21.39 -16.40
C GLY A 114 22.23 -19.91 -16.56
N LYS A 115 23.07 -19.54 -17.56
CA LYS A 115 23.26 -18.15 -17.94
C LYS A 115 21.89 -17.59 -18.38
N LYS A 116 21.27 -16.75 -17.55
CA LYS A 116 20.09 -15.99 -17.95
C LYS A 116 20.51 -14.92 -18.95
N GLU A 117 19.70 -14.73 -19.99
CA GLU A 117 19.87 -13.62 -20.94
C GLU A 117 19.91 -12.28 -20.18
N LYS A 118 20.89 -11.45 -20.48
CA LYS A 118 20.96 -10.08 -19.95
C LYS A 118 19.81 -9.27 -20.54
N LYS A 119 18.86 -8.87 -19.73
CA LYS A 119 17.77 -7.96 -20.13
C LYS A 119 18.29 -6.53 -20.05
N GLU A 120 18.13 -5.75 -21.12
CA GLU A 120 18.48 -4.32 -21.15
C GLU A 120 17.51 -3.45 -20.34
N TYR A 121 16.29 -3.96 -20.08
CA TYR A 121 15.25 -3.30 -19.32
C TYR A 121 14.48 -4.30 -18.44
N ILE A 122 14.28 -3.91 -17.19
CA ILE A 122 13.51 -4.68 -16.19
C ILE A 122 12.44 -3.75 -15.62
N ARG A 123 11.17 -4.10 -15.81
CA ARG A 123 10.06 -3.28 -15.31
C ARG A 123 10.05 -3.19 -13.79
N ARG A 124 10.35 -4.29 -13.10
CA ARG A 124 10.40 -4.37 -11.65
C ARG A 124 11.34 -5.48 -11.22
N ILE A 125 12.12 -5.21 -10.20
CA ILE A 125 12.92 -6.21 -9.50
C ILE A 125 12.94 -5.89 -8.00
N ARG A 126 12.73 -6.92 -7.18
CA ARG A 126 12.90 -6.81 -5.73
C ARG A 126 14.33 -7.18 -5.36
N VAL A 127 14.93 -6.38 -4.50
CA VAL A 127 16.31 -6.56 -4.06
C VAL A 127 16.45 -6.33 -2.56
N CYS A 128 17.48 -6.95 -1.97
CA CYS A 128 17.89 -6.76 -0.59
C CYS A 128 19.12 -5.85 -0.59
N PHE A 129 19.09 -4.75 0.15
CA PHE A 129 20.19 -3.80 0.26
C PHE A 129 21.32 -4.37 1.13
N ASP A 130 22.57 -4.21 0.69
CA ASP A 130 23.75 -4.61 1.45
C ASP A 130 24.47 -3.36 1.99
N TYR A 131 25.04 -2.53 1.11
CA TYR A 131 25.70 -1.28 1.47
C TYR A 131 25.63 -0.27 0.32
N ALA A 132 26.06 0.96 0.57
CA ALA A 132 26.19 2.02 -0.43
C ALA A 132 27.54 2.73 -0.32
N ASP A 133 28.04 3.20 -1.45
CA ASP A 133 29.10 4.21 -1.53
C ASP A 133 28.57 5.50 -2.18
N ASP A 134 29.41 6.47 -2.45
CA ASP A 134 29.03 7.76 -3.03
C ASP A 134 28.46 7.64 -4.47
N THR A 135 28.60 6.48 -5.11
CA THR A 135 28.24 6.26 -6.52
C THR A 135 27.17 5.20 -6.70
N TYR A 136 27.22 4.12 -5.95
CA TYR A 136 26.39 2.95 -6.13
C TYR A 136 25.75 2.45 -4.85
N LEU A 137 24.54 1.86 -5.00
CA LEU A 137 24.01 0.89 -4.06
C LEU A 137 24.48 -0.50 -4.48
N TYR A 138 24.79 -1.32 -3.52
CA TYR A 138 25.11 -2.73 -3.70
C TYR A 138 23.95 -3.55 -3.13
N VAL A 139 23.34 -4.37 -4.00
CA VAL A 139 22.10 -5.07 -3.67
C VAL A 139 22.13 -6.52 -4.14
N HIS A 140 21.40 -7.38 -3.44
CA HIS A 140 21.17 -8.77 -3.81
C HIS A 140 19.76 -8.94 -4.35
N PRO A 141 19.56 -9.39 -5.61
CA PRO A 141 18.24 -9.65 -6.14
C PRO A 141 17.53 -10.75 -5.34
N VAL A 142 16.21 -10.59 -5.13
CA VAL A 142 15.42 -11.62 -4.45
C VAL A 142 15.08 -12.78 -5.39
N ASP A 143 14.81 -12.52 -6.66
CA ASP A 143 14.33 -13.51 -7.63
C ASP A 143 15.40 -14.03 -8.61
N ILE A 144 16.63 -13.54 -8.50
CA ILE A 144 17.74 -13.91 -9.36
C ILE A 144 18.96 -14.24 -8.48
N ILE A 145 19.72 -15.26 -8.86
CA ILE A 145 20.97 -15.58 -8.20
C ILE A 145 22.10 -14.84 -8.92
N ALA A 146 22.86 -14.07 -8.18
CA ALA A 146 24.03 -13.34 -8.65
C ALA A 146 25.25 -13.75 -7.83
N ASP A 147 26.39 -13.94 -8.49
CA ASP A 147 27.65 -14.29 -7.80
C ASP A 147 28.23 -13.11 -7.01
N GLU A 148 27.89 -11.89 -7.40
CA GLU A 148 28.30 -10.64 -6.74
C GLU A 148 27.09 -9.71 -6.56
N PRO A 149 27.12 -8.79 -5.58
CA PRO A 149 26.09 -7.77 -5.44
C PRO A 149 25.97 -6.94 -6.72
N ILE A 150 24.74 -6.65 -7.12
CA ILE A 150 24.46 -5.80 -8.29
C ILE A 150 24.70 -4.34 -7.89
N ARG A 151 25.38 -3.59 -8.77
CA ARG A 151 25.58 -2.15 -8.62
C ARG A 151 24.37 -1.40 -9.18
N VAL A 152 23.83 -0.47 -8.39
CA VAL A 152 22.67 0.35 -8.74
C VAL A 152 23.02 1.82 -8.62
N VAL A 153 22.85 2.58 -9.70
CA VAL A 153 23.03 4.05 -9.69
C VAL A 153 21.77 4.71 -9.10
N TYR A 154 21.94 5.60 -8.12
CA TYR A 154 20.81 6.23 -7.40
C TYR A 154 20.77 7.75 -7.45
N ASN A 155 21.82 8.41 -8.00
CA ASN A 155 21.96 9.87 -7.99
C ASN A 155 22.01 10.48 -9.40
N LYS A 156 21.42 9.81 -10.39
CA LYS A 156 21.45 10.28 -11.79
C LYS A 156 20.45 11.41 -12.02
N PRO A 157 20.90 12.63 -12.37
CA PRO A 157 20.03 13.76 -12.61
C PRO A 157 18.94 13.47 -13.65
N GLY A 158 17.69 13.86 -13.33
CA GLY A 158 16.52 13.66 -14.19
C GLY A 158 15.96 12.23 -14.22
N ILE A 159 16.62 11.27 -13.59
CA ILE A 159 16.19 9.86 -13.53
C ILE A 159 15.81 9.45 -12.12
N ASN A 160 16.71 9.59 -11.13
CA ASN A 160 16.48 9.09 -9.77
C ASN A 160 17.22 9.83 -8.66
N HIS A 161 17.80 11.02 -8.95
CA HIS A 161 18.48 11.84 -7.94
C HIS A 161 17.58 12.25 -6.76
N GLU A 162 16.28 12.18 -6.93
CA GLU A 162 15.32 12.47 -5.86
C GLU A 162 15.42 11.49 -4.68
N PHE A 163 16.05 10.32 -4.87
CA PHE A 163 16.16 9.28 -3.85
C PHE A 163 17.42 9.37 -2.97
N GLU A 164 18.29 10.36 -3.15
CA GLU A 164 19.50 10.52 -2.33
C GLU A 164 19.20 10.54 -0.82
N GLU A 165 18.11 11.18 -0.40
CA GLU A 165 17.71 11.19 1.01
C GLU A 165 17.23 9.80 1.49
N THR A 166 16.53 9.04 0.64
CA THR A 166 16.18 7.64 0.95
C THR A 166 17.42 6.81 1.23
N ILE A 167 18.48 6.97 0.42
CA ILE A 167 19.67 6.15 0.53
C ILE A 167 20.40 6.36 1.86
N LYS A 168 20.42 7.59 2.37
CA LYS A 168 21.02 7.92 3.67
C LYS A 168 20.33 7.27 4.86
N GLU A 169 19.05 6.89 4.68
CA GLU A 169 18.20 6.31 5.72
C GLU A 169 18.10 4.77 5.61
N LEU A 170 18.78 4.13 4.61
CA LEU A 170 18.77 2.67 4.45
C LEU A 170 19.55 1.96 5.55
N TRP A 171 19.03 0.81 5.95
CA TRP A 171 19.72 -0.14 6.82
C TRP A 171 20.05 -1.42 6.06
N ARG A 172 21.08 -2.11 6.47
CA ARG A 172 21.49 -3.36 5.83
C ARG A 172 20.34 -4.39 5.85
N TYR A 173 20.13 -5.05 4.74
CA TYR A 173 19.04 -6.00 4.46
C TYR A 173 17.64 -5.38 4.27
N ALA A 174 17.50 -4.06 4.19
CA ALA A 174 16.28 -3.42 3.79
C ALA A 174 15.80 -3.95 2.43
N GLN A 175 14.49 -4.16 2.28
CA GLN A 175 13.89 -4.59 1.03
C GLN A 175 13.61 -3.37 0.14
N LEU A 176 14.00 -3.47 -1.12
CA LEU A 176 13.74 -2.43 -2.10
C LEU A 176 13.02 -3.00 -3.32
N ASN A 177 12.02 -2.28 -3.84
CA ASN A 177 11.59 -2.44 -5.22
C ASN A 177 12.35 -1.43 -6.09
N LEU A 178 13.00 -1.90 -7.13
CA LEU A 178 13.55 -1.07 -8.19
C LEU A 178 12.61 -1.17 -9.39
N LEU A 179 12.12 -0.01 -9.89
CA LEU A 179 11.16 0.02 -10.99
C LEU A 179 11.76 0.73 -12.20
N ASP A 180 11.34 0.28 -13.39
CA ASP A 180 11.78 0.80 -14.69
C ASP A 180 13.31 0.89 -14.76
N VAL A 181 13.95 -0.27 -14.58
CA VAL A 181 15.40 -0.41 -14.47
C VAL A 181 16.01 -0.57 -15.85
N PHE A 182 16.85 0.36 -16.24
CA PHE A 182 17.74 0.20 -17.37
C PHE A 182 19.02 -0.53 -16.93
N VAL A 183 19.45 -1.53 -17.68
CA VAL A 183 20.68 -2.31 -17.40
C VAL A 183 21.67 -2.04 -18.52
N ASP A 184 22.81 -1.51 -18.18
CA ASP A 184 23.88 -1.24 -19.15
C ASP A 184 24.71 -2.50 -19.49
N ARG A 185 25.70 -2.32 -20.39
CA ARG A 185 26.57 -3.41 -20.86
C ARG A 185 27.43 -4.02 -19.75
N GLU A 186 27.73 -3.26 -18.70
CA GLU A 186 28.52 -3.70 -17.55
C GLU A 186 27.64 -4.39 -16.50
N GLY A 187 26.32 -4.41 -16.69
CA GLY A 187 25.36 -4.98 -15.74
C GLY A 187 25.02 -4.04 -14.59
N ILE A 188 25.25 -2.72 -14.75
CA ILE A 188 24.87 -1.71 -13.77
C ILE A 188 23.40 -1.34 -13.97
N TYR A 189 22.66 -1.29 -12.89
CA TYR A 189 21.23 -0.98 -12.88
C TYR A 189 20.99 0.52 -12.66
N THR A 190 20.12 1.10 -13.46
CA THR A 190 19.66 2.49 -13.29
C THR A 190 18.13 2.48 -13.19
N PRO A 191 17.56 2.38 -11.99
CA PRO A 191 16.11 2.41 -11.79
C PRO A 191 15.56 3.84 -11.92
N SER A 192 14.30 3.96 -12.34
CA SER A 192 13.55 5.22 -12.25
C SER A 192 12.95 5.44 -10.87
N PHE A 193 12.64 4.37 -10.14
CA PHE A 193 12.12 4.42 -8.78
C PHE A 193 12.88 3.46 -7.87
N ILE A 194 13.08 3.90 -6.63
CA ILE A 194 13.59 3.10 -5.51
C ILE A 194 12.56 3.18 -4.40
N VAL A 195 11.92 2.06 -4.07
CA VAL A 195 10.84 1.98 -3.09
C VAL A 195 11.29 1.14 -1.90
N LEU A 196 11.45 1.78 -0.75
CA LEU A 196 11.89 1.15 0.50
C LEU A 196 10.74 0.41 1.18
N GLU A 197 10.98 -0.82 1.65
CA GLU A 197 10.00 -1.68 2.33
C GLU A 197 8.62 -1.57 1.65
N PRO A 198 8.48 -2.05 0.40
CA PRO A 198 7.29 -1.82 -0.41
C PRO A 198 6.04 -2.46 0.17
N ASP A 199 6.20 -3.45 1.06
CA ASP A 199 5.10 -4.13 1.74
C ASP A 199 4.45 -3.28 2.85
N TYR A 200 5.11 -2.21 3.29
CA TYR A 200 4.53 -1.22 4.19
C TYR A 200 3.74 -0.18 3.39
N LEU A 201 2.44 -0.41 3.20
CA LEU A 201 1.60 0.49 2.41
C LEU A 201 1.27 1.78 3.17
N ILE A 202 1.33 2.92 2.45
CA ILE A 202 0.86 4.21 2.93
C ILE A 202 -0.29 4.69 2.03
N ASP A 203 -1.33 5.29 2.65
CA ASP A 203 -2.46 5.84 1.91
C ASP A 203 -2.04 7.06 1.08
N ILE A 204 -2.49 7.10 -0.16
CA ILE A 204 -2.21 8.18 -1.12
C ILE A 204 -2.65 9.54 -0.57
N SER A 205 -3.83 9.61 0.06
CA SER A 205 -4.32 10.84 0.68
C SER A 205 -3.42 11.32 1.82
N SER A 206 -2.88 10.40 2.64
CA SER A 206 -1.97 10.74 3.73
C SER A 206 -0.64 11.29 3.21
N LEU A 207 -0.11 10.76 2.10
CA LEU A 207 1.09 11.30 1.44
C LEU A 207 0.82 12.67 0.82
N ALA A 208 -0.31 12.83 0.14
CA ALA A 208 -0.69 14.11 -0.46
C ALA A 208 -0.84 15.21 0.61
N GLU A 209 -1.45 14.89 1.76
CA GLU A 209 -1.61 15.80 2.87
C GLU A 209 -0.28 16.24 3.54
N CYS A 210 0.84 15.57 3.23
CA CYS A 210 2.17 16.03 3.64
C CYS A 210 2.63 17.27 2.86
N TYR A 211 2.06 17.52 1.68
CA TYR A 211 2.37 18.68 0.85
C TYR A 211 1.58 19.90 1.33
N LYS A 212 2.24 20.73 2.12
CA LYS A 212 1.70 21.97 2.69
C LYS A 212 2.31 23.18 1.99
N ASP A 213 1.69 24.35 2.18
CA ASP A 213 2.21 25.60 1.61
C ASP A 213 3.66 25.90 2.04
N TYR A 214 4.06 25.42 3.21
CA TYR A 214 5.39 25.61 3.80
C TYR A 214 6.43 24.54 3.45
N GLY A 215 6.03 23.42 2.86
CA GLY A 215 6.93 22.32 2.49
C GLY A 215 6.29 20.94 2.52
N SER A 216 7.09 19.93 2.26
CA SER A 216 6.68 18.52 2.16
C SER A 216 7.45 17.60 3.13
N HIS A 217 7.77 18.10 4.32
CA HIS A 217 8.56 17.39 5.31
C HIS A 217 7.81 16.15 5.87
N PRO A 218 8.50 14.99 6.11
CA PRO A 218 7.90 13.78 6.70
C PRO A 218 7.18 14.03 8.05
N ALA A 219 7.62 15.01 8.84
CA ALA A 219 6.99 15.39 10.09
C ALA A 219 5.50 15.77 9.95
N ASN A 220 5.03 16.19 8.76
CA ASN A 220 3.62 16.42 8.49
C ASN A 220 2.78 15.14 8.65
N TYR A 221 3.34 13.99 8.25
CA TYR A 221 2.68 12.71 8.40
C TYR A 221 2.47 12.35 9.88
N PHE A 222 3.51 12.49 10.70
CA PHE A 222 3.44 12.19 12.14
C PHE A 222 2.54 13.17 12.88
N LEU A 223 2.61 14.47 12.55
CA LEU A 223 1.73 15.49 13.12
C LEU A 223 0.25 15.19 12.81
N SER A 224 -0.07 14.77 11.59
CA SER A 224 -1.45 14.49 11.18
C SER A 224 -2.13 13.37 11.98
N ARG A 225 -1.36 12.45 12.57
CA ARG A 225 -1.87 11.38 13.43
C ARG A 225 -2.27 11.86 14.83
N LEU A 226 -1.64 12.93 15.30
CA LEU A 226 -1.78 13.46 16.65
C LEU A 226 -2.73 14.65 16.74
N VAL A 227 -3.21 15.13 15.58
CA VAL A 227 -4.18 16.23 15.52
C VAL A 227 -5.58 15.68 15.32
N PRO A 228 -6.54 16.03 16.21
CA PRO A 228 -7.94 15.64 16.04
C PRO A 228 -8.49 16.13 14.70
N ILE A 229 -9.35 15.34 14.09
CA ILE A 229 -10.16 15.80 12.95
C ILE A 229 -11.37 16.49 13.53
N ASP A 230 -11.42 17.82 13.41
CA ASP A 230 -12.61 18.55 13.71
C ASP A 230 -13.71 18.16 12.69
N ASN A 231 -14.92 17.96 13.17
CA ASN A 231 -16.10 17.72 12.32
C ASN A 231 -16.51 19.06 11.68
N ALA A 232 -15.63 19.51 10.79
CA ALA A 232 -15.68 20.84 10.22
C ALA A 232 -16.57 20.86 8.98
N ARG A 233 -17.23 22.00 8.76
CA ARG A 233 -18.06 22.30 7.59
C ARG A 233 -17.40 21.90 6.25
N PRO A 234 -16.09 22.12 5.99
CA PRO A 234 -15.46 21.70 4.74
C PRO A 234 -15.49 20.19 4.48
N LEU A 235 -15.32 19.35 5.51
CA LEU A 235 -15.39 17.90 5.36
C LEU A 235 -16.82 17.45 5.00
N LEU A 236 -17.81 18.03 5.67
CA LEU A 236 -19.22 17.73 5.39
C LEU A 236 -19.63 18.16 3.99
N LEU A 237 -19.18 19.34 3.53
CA LEU A 237 -19.37 19.78 2.15
C LEU A 237 -18.74 18.84 1.14
N GLY A 238 -17.55 18.28 1.43
CA GLY A 238 -16.91 17.29 0.60
C GLY A 238 -17.74 16.03 0.45
N ASN A 239 -18.23 15.49 1.54
CA ASN A 239 -19.08 14.30 1.54
C ASN A 239 -20.38 14.51 0.76
N ILE A 240 -21.00 15.67 0.93
CA ILE A 240 -22.24 16.02 0.21
C ILE A 240 -21.98 16.24 -1.29
N ALA A 241 -20.84 16.86 -1.65
CA ALA A 241 -20.45 17.02 -3.05
C ALA A 241 -20.18 15.67 -3.73
N ASN A 242 -19.58 14.70 -3.03
CA ASN A 242 -19.43 13.33 -3.53
C ASN A 242 -20.80 12.68 -3.79
N LEU A 243 -21.75 12.83 -2.87
CA LEU A 243 -23.12 12.33 -3.09
C LEU A 243 -23.77 12.99 -4.31
N PHE A 244 -23.59 14.29 -4.52
CA PHE A 244 -24.12 14.97 -5.70
C PHE A 244 -23.50 14.44 -6.99
N LEU A 245 -22.19 14.21 -7.00
CA LEU A 245 -21.51 13.60 -8.16
C LEU A 245 -22.08 12.21 -8.45
N ASP A 246 -22.26 11.38 -7.41
CA ASP A 246 -22.87 10.04 -7.55
C ASP A 246 -24.29 10.11 -8.15
N GLU A 247 -25.14 11.03 -7.68
CA GLU A 247 -26.49 11.21 -8.20
C GLU A 247 -26.48 11.65 -9.68
N TRP A 248 -25.61 12.61 -10.06
CA TRP A 248 -25.53 13.09 -11.45
C TRP A 248 -24.92 12.08 -12.42
N ILE A 249 -23.92 11.33 -12.01
CA ILE A 249 -23.30 10.28 -12.83
C ILE A 249 -24.32 9.17 -13.13
N HIS A 250 -25.09 8.76 -12.12
CA HIS A 250 -26.06 7.68 -12.28
C HIS A 250 -27.49 8.15 -12.62
N ALA A 251 -27.63 9.42 -12.94
CA ALA A 251 -28.94 9.95 -13.43
C ALA A 251 -29.31 9.26 -14.75
N GLY A 252 -30.54 8.73 -14.78
CA GLY A 252 -31.16 8.22 -15.99
C GLY A 252 -31.70 9.35 -16.89
N GLU A 253 -32.95 9.20 -17.34
CA GLU A 253 -33.67 10.24 -18.11
C GLU A 253 -34.17 11.40 -17.23
N GLU A 254 -34.41 11.12 -15.94
CA GLU A 254 -34.83 12.13 -14.96
C GLU A 254 -33.59 12.76 -14.31
N GLU A 255 -33.57 14.10 -14.33
CA GLU A 255 -32.50 14.87 -13.67
C GLU A 255 -32.65 14.82 -12.14
N PRO A 256 -31.53 14.72 -11.39
CA PRO A 256 -31.59 14.78 -9.94
C PRO A 256 -32.13 16.11 -9.44
N ASP A 257 -33.13 16.06 -8.54
CA ASP A 257 -33.61 17.23 -7.84
C ASP A 257 -32.75 17.58 -6.64
N TYR A 258 -32.43 18.86 -6.47
CA TYR A 258 -31.56 19.33 -5.38
C TYR A 258 -32.11 18.99 -3.99
N ILE A 259 -33.45 19.17 -3.80
CA ILE A 259 -34.08 18.94 -2.49
C ILE A 259 -34.03 17.44 -2.14
N ASP A 260 -34.26 16.58 -3.12
CA ASP A 260 -34.24 15.14 -2.90
C ASP A 260 -32.78 14.65 -2.65
N CYS A 261 -31.81 15.21 -3.31
CA CYS A 261 -30.38 14.96 -3.02
C CYS A 261 -30.01 15.43 -1.60
N MET A 262 -30.49 16.60 -1.18
CA MET A 262 -30.28 17.07 0.20
C MET A 262 -30.98 16.19 1.24
N LYS A 263 -32.19 15.70 0.98
CA LYS A 263 -32.86 14.71 1.86
C LYS A 263 -32.03 13.42 2.00
N LYS A 264 -31.43 12.96 0.90
CA LYS A 264 -30.51 11.81 0.93
C LYS A 264 -29.26 12.11 1.78
N ALA A 265 -28.64 13.30 1.61
CA ALA A 265 -27.52 13.74 2.42
C ALA A 265 -27.83 13.78 3.92
N PHE A 266 -29.00 14.32 4.31
CA PHE A 266 -29.45 14.33 5.71
C PHE A 266 -29.65 12.93 6.30
N ARG A 267 -30.07 11.97 5.48
CA ARG A 267 -30.22 10.56 5.90
C ARG A 267 -28.90 9.83 5.99
N GLN A 268 -27.93 10.21 5.16
CA GLN A 268 -26.62 9.55 5.08
C GLN A 268 -25.65 10.06 6.13
N TYR A 269 -25.70 11.37 6.46
CA TYR A 269 -24.76 12.04 7.37
C TYR A 269 -25.44 12.70 8.58
N PRO A 270 -26.40 12.04 9.28
CA PRO A 270 -27.15 12.66 10.35
C PRO A 270 -26.28 13.05 11.56
N ILE A 271 -25.30 12.22 11.89
CA ILE A 271 -24.40 12.44 13.04
C ILE A 271 -23.41 13.57 12.73
N GLU A 272 -22.82 13.55 11.54
CA GLU A 272 -21.87 14.56 11.10
C GLU A 272 -22.52 15.95 11.02
N LEU A 273 -23.73 16.03 10.51
CA LEU A 273 -24.52 17.25 10.48
C LEU A 273 -24.83 17.77 11.88
N ALA A 274 -25.30 16.90 12.79
CA ALA A 274 -25.62 17.28 14.17
C ALA A 274 -24.37 17.66 14.98
N ALA A 275 -23.24 17.03 14.73
CA ALA A 275 -21.98 17.27 15.43
C ALA A 275 -21.20 18.48 14.90
N CYS A 276 -21.54 19.02 13.73
CA CYS A 276 -20.88 20.18 13.16
C CYS A 276 -21.22 21.47 13.94
N ALA A 277 -20.28 21.91 14.78
CA ALA A 277 -20.50 23.06 15.68
C ALA A 277 -20.82 24.35 14.91
N GLU A 278 -20.24 24.53 13.70
CA GLU A 278 -20.49 25.73 12.90
C GLU A 278 -21.94 25.86 12.41
N LEU A 279 -22.63 24.73 12.19
CA LEU A 279 -24.03 24.74 11.73
C LEU A 279 -25.04 25.11 12.81
N ARG A 280 -24.60 25.29 14.07
CA ARG A 280 -25.46 25.82 15.15
C ARG A 280 -25.67 27.32 15.04
N ASP A 281 -24.83 28.04 14.27
CA ASP A 281 -25.02 29.45 13.95
C ASP A 281 -25.92 29.58 12.71
N PRO A 282 -27.11 30.22 12.82
CA PRO A 282 -28.07 30.37 11.70
C PRO A 282 -27.48 31.07 10.48
N SER A 283 -26.48 31.94 10.65
CA SER A 283 -25.82 32.62 9.54
C SER A 283 -24.94 31.68 8.75
N LYS A 284 -24.19 30.82 9.44
CA LYS A 284 -23.32 29.79 8.85
C LYS A 284 -24.10 28.63 8.26
N GLU A 285 -25.26 28.29 8.85
CA GLU A 285 -26.20 27.32 8.26
C GLU A 285 -26.71 27.79 6.90
N LYS A 286 -27.10 29.07 6.76
CA LYS A 286 -27.50 29.63 5.48
C LYS A 286 -26.39 29.65 4.45
N GLU A 287 -25.16 29.99 4.85
CA GLU A 287 -23.99 29.90 3.98
C GLU A 287 -23.72 28.46 3.53
N PHE A 288 -23.86 27.51 4.44
CA PHE A 288 -23.68 26.08 4.13
C PHE A 288 -24.71 25.61 3.10
N ALA A 289 -26.00 25.96 3.26
CA ALA A 289 -27.04 25.62 2.29
C ALA A 289 -26.77 26.25 0.91
N LYS A 290 -26.24 27.49 0.89
CA LYS A 290 -25.81 28.18 -0.34
C LYS A 290 -24.64 27.46 -1.00
N ASP A 291 -23.64 27.07 -0.21
CA ASP A 291 -22.47 26.32 -0.72
C ASP A 291 -22.90 24.94 -1.27
N CYS A 292 -23.80 24.21 -0.58
CA CYS A 292 -24.34 22.94 -1.09
C CYS A 292 -25.01 23.11 -2.45
N ARG A 293 -25.85 24.17 -2.59
CA ARG A 293 -26.52 24.44 -3.85
C ARG A 293 -25.55 24.79 -4.97
N MET A 294 -24.55 25.59 -4.68
CA MET A 294 -23.49 25.93 -5.62
C MET A 294 -22.74 24.67 -6.10
N HIS A 295 -22.34 23.76 -5.19
CA HIS A 295 -21.70 22.51 -5.57
C HIS A 295 -22.59 21.63 -6.44
N PHE A 296 -23.88 21.54 -6.11
CA PHE A 296 -24.85 20.78 -6.91
C PHE A 296 -24.96 21.32 -8.35
N GLU A 297 -25.09 22.65 -8.52
CA GLU A 297 -25.20 23.30 -9.83
C GLU A 297 -23.91 23.15 -10.65
N HIS A 298 -22.74 23.32 -10.02
CA HIS A 298 -21.45 23.16 -10.72
C HIS A 298 -21.20 21.71 -11.15
N ILE A 299 -21.55 20.72 -10.32
CA ILE A 299 -21.43 19.31 -10.68
C ILE A 299 -22.38 18.98 -11.83
N ARG A 300 -23.63 19.50 -11.80
CA ARG A 300 -24.58 19.39 -12.92
C ARG A 300 -23.94 19.88 -14.22
N ASP A 301 -23.43 21.12 -14.21
CA ASP A 301 -22.85 21.75 -15.40
C ASP A 301 -21.65 20.97 -15.95
N ILE A 302 -20.81 20.43 -15.10
CA ILE A 302 -19.70 19.56 -15.48
C ILE A 302 -20.20 18.28 -16.15
N VAL A 303 -21.13 17.56 -15.51
CA VAL A 303 -21.59 16.25 -16.01
C VAL A 303 -22.46 16.40 -17.26
N GLN A 304 -23.28 17.46 -17.37
CA GLN A 304 -24.17 17.66 -18.50
C GLN A 304 -23.49 18.31 -19.71
N HIS A 305 -22.46 19.13 -19.51
CA HIS A 305 -21.84 19.91 -20.58
C HIS A 305 -20.36 19.52 -20.78
N THR A 306 -19.51 19.64 -19.74
CA THR A 306 -18.05 19.44 -19.89
C THR A 306 -17.71 18.00 -20.28
N PHE A 307 -18.38 17.00 -19.75
CA PHE A 307 -18.16 15.59 -20.12
C PHE A 307 -18.43 15.33 -21.61
N LEU A 308 -19.30 16.10 -22.23
CA LEU A 308 -19.68 15.96 -23.65
C LEU A 308 -18.79 16.78 -24.59
N GLU A 309 -17.91 17.64 -24.07
CA GLU A 309 -17.02 18.45 -24.89
C GLU A 309 -15.97 17.58 -25.60
N PRO A 310 -15.67 17.86 -26.89
CA PRO A 310 -14.61 17.19 -27.59
C PRO A 310 -13.26 17.38 -26.89
N GLY A 311 -12.58 16.29 -26.56
CA GLY A 311 -11.28 16.31 -25.87
C GLY A 311 -11.30 15.82 -24.44
N TYR A 312 -12.49 15.69 -23.83
CA TYR A 312 -12.67 14.92 -22.60
C TYR A 312 -13.08 13.48 -22.94
N ASN A 313 -12.36 12.51 -22.43
CA ASN A 313 -12.71 11.10 -22.64
C ASN A 313 -13.48 10.59 -21.42
N LEU A 314 -14.72 11.09 -21.25
CA LEU A 314 -15.57 10.83 -20.08
C LEU A 314 -16.98 10.42 -20.54
N ASP A 315 -17.39 9.21 -20.15
CA ASP A 315 -18.76 8.73 -20.34
C ASP A 315 -19.35 8.29 -18.99
N LYS A 316 -20.41 8.94 -18.54
CA LYS A 316 -21.07 8.61 -17.27
C LYS A 316 -21.61 7.18 -17.22
N LYS A 317 -21.90 6.55 -18.38
CA LYS A 317 -22.41 5.16 -18.44
C LYS A 317 -21.33 4.13 -18.09
N ASP A 318 -20.06 4.45 -18.39
CA ASP A 318 -18.91 3.61 -18.07
C ASP A 318 -18.18 4.04 -16.79
N ALA A 319 -18.82 4.90 -15.99
CA ALA A 319 -18.23 5.38 -14.74
C ALA A 319 -18.18 4.30 -13.66
N VAL A 320 -17.06 4.25 -12.96
CA VAL A 320 -16.87 3.50 -11.72
C VAL A 320 -16.54 4.51 -10.63
N LEU A 321 -17.36 4.60 -9.59
CA LEU A 321 -17.15 5.49 -8.47
C LEU A 321 -16.48 4.76 -7.31
N GLU A 322 -15.58 5.46 -6.65
CA GLU A 322 -14.83 5.00 -5.47
C GLU A 322 -14.07 3.66 -5.64
N PRO A 323 -13.43 3.37 -6.83
CA PRO A 323 -12.63 2.18 -6.97
C PRO A 323 -11.40 2.23 -6.07
N SER A 324 -11.10 1.11 -5.40
CA SER A 324 -9.97 0.99 -4.48
C SER A 324 -8.86 0.10 -5.06
N TYR A 325 -7.61 0.48 -4.82
CA TYR A 325 -6.44 -0.20 -5.35
C TYR A 325 -5.34 -0.32 -4.30
N ILE A 326 -4.59 -1.42 -4.41
CA ILE A 326 -3.37 -1.69 -3.66
C ILE A 326 -2.22 -1.73 -4.66
N CYS A 327 -1.18 -0.93 -4.46
CA CYS A 327 0.01 -0.89 -5.30
C CYS A 327 1.27 -1.17 -4.48
N GLU A 328 1.54 -2.43 -4.23
CA GLU A 328 2.72 -2.88 -3.51
C GLU A 328 4.01 -2.48 -4.28
N ALA A 329 3.98 -2.42 -5.62
CA ALA A 329 5.14 -1.97 -6.39
C ALA A 329 5.68 -0.61 -5.93
N LEU A 330 4.79 0.33 -5.57
CA LEU A 330 5.11 1.66 -5.05
C LEU A 330 4.95 1.79 -3.53
N GLY A 331 4.46 0.75 -2.85
CA GLY A 331 4.19 0.78 -1.41
C GLY A 331 3.08 1.75 -1.00
N ILE A 332 2.04 1.89 -1.83
CA ILE A 332 0.92 2.80 -1.61
C ILE A 332 -0.42 2.15 -1.91
N GLN A 333 -1.48 2.69 -1.32
CA GLN A 333 -2.86 2.28 -1.59
C GLN A 333 -3.78 3.50 -1.60
N GLY A 334 -4.97 3.36 -2.22
CA GLY A 334 -5.94 4.44 -2.20
C GLY A 334 -7.22 4.13 -2.93
N ARG A 335 -8.16 5.08 -2.85
CA ARG A 335 -9.47 5.05 -3.46
C ARG A 335 -9.67 6.32 -4.29
N LEU A 336 -9.93 6.14 -5.58
CA LEU A 336 -10.27 7.20 -6.52
C LEU A 336 -11.72 7.65 -6.33
N ASP A 337 -12.04 8.91 -6.66
CA ASP A 337 -13.44 9.38 -6.62
C ASP A 337 -14.22 8.89 -7.85
N TYR A 338 -13.62 8.97 -9.04
CA TYR A 338 -14.25 8.59 -10.31
C TYR A 338 -13.23 8.01 -11.29
N MET A 339 -13.60 6.98 -12.02
CA MET A 339 -12.79 6.38 -13.07
C MET A 339 -13.67 5.85 -14.20
N GLN A 340 -13.21 5.92 -15.45
CA GLN A 340 -13.78 5.16 -16.55
C GLN A 340 -13.43 3.67 -16.40
N ARG A 341 -14.34 2.78 -16.75
CA ARG A 341 -14.14 1.34 -16.61
C ARG A 341 -12.91 0.81 -17.36
N ASP A 342 -12.58 1.42 -18.51
CA ASP A 342 -11.38 1.12 -19.28
C ASP A 342 -10.09 1.71 -18.69
N MET A 343 -10.21 2.43 -17.56
CA MET A 343 -9.12 3.13 -16.86
C MET A 343 -8.41 4.21 -17.70
N SER A 344 -8.98 4.61 -18.82
CA SER A 344 -8.38 5.64 -19.69
C SER A 344 -8.47 7.03 -19.11
N SER A 345 -9.49 7.30 -18.29
CA SER A 345 -9.72 8.60 -17.67
C SER A 345 -10.18 8.44 -16.23
N PHE A 346 -9.75 9.34 -15.38
CA PHE A 346 -10.17 9.38 -13.98
C PHE A 346 -10.17 10.81 -13.43
N ILE A 347 -10.97 11.02 -12.39
CA ILE A 347 -11.16 12.32 -11.74
C ILE A 347 -10.90 12.16 -10.24
N GLU A 348 -10.12 13.07 -9.69
CA GLU A 348 -10.04 13.34 -8.26
C GLU A 348 -10.83 14.60 -7.96
N MET A 349 -11.81 14.52 -7.04
CA MET A 349 -12.70 15.62 -6.74
C MET A 349 -12.30 16.36 -5.47
N LYS A 350 -12.44 17.68 -5.48
CA LYS A 350 -12.19 18.56 -4.33
C LYS A 350 -13.29 19.60 -4.18
N SER A 351 -13.89 19.68 -2.99
CA SER A 351 -14.88 20.69 -2.63
C SER A 351 -14.27 22.00 -2.12
N GLY A 352 -12.97 21.99 -1.81
CA GLY A 352 -12.25 23.16 -1.30
C GLY A 352 -11.87 24.17 -2.35
N LYS A 353 -11.16 25.22 -1.90
CA LYS A 353 -10.60 26.24 -2.79
C LYS A 353 -9.33 25.74 -3.46
N ALA A 354 -9.15 26.09 -4.73
CA ALA A 354 -7.87 26.04 -5.42
C ALA A 354 -7.02 27.29 -5.08
N ASP A 355 -5.79 27.35 -5.59
CA ASP A 355 -4.94 28.54 -5.47
C ASP A 355 -5.40 29.60 -6.48
N GLU A 356 -5.68 30.82 -5.99
CA GLU A 356 -6.10 31.94 -6.80
C GLU A 356 -4.92 32.87 -7.03
N PHE A 357 -4.52 33.05 -8.30
CA PHE A 357 -3.51 34.05 -8.68
C PHE A 357 -4.18 35.35 -9.04
N SER A 358 -3.95 36.39 -8.23
CA SER A 358 -4.60 37.70 -8.32
C SER A 358 -4.34 38.47 -9.60
N ILE A 359 -3.32 38.10 -10.40
CA ILE A 359 -2.89 38.90 -11.57
C ILE A 359 -3.75 38.63 -12.83
N GLN A 360 -4.46 37.47 -12.92
CA GLN A 360 -5.25 37.13 -14.11
C GLN A 360 -6.60 36.44 -13.79
N GLY A 361 -7.00 36.35 -12.52
CA GLY A 361 -8.19 35.57 -12.14
C GLY A 361 -8.05 34.07 -12.46
N LYS A 362 -6.82 33.58 -12.71
CA LYS A 362 -6.56 32.19 -13.05
C LYS A 362 -6.47 31.37 -11.78
N VAL A 363 -7.28 30.35 -11.74
CA VAL A 363 -7.30 29.39 -10.62
C VAL A 363 -6.40 28.21 -10.98
N GLU A 364 -5.50 27.83 -10.07
CA GLU A 364 -4.64 26.65 -10.25
C GLU A 364 -4.84 25.61 -9.15
N PRO A 365 -4.78 24.32 -9.50
CA PRO A 365 -4.87 23.26 -8.51
C PRO A 365 -3.75 23.34 -7.47
N LYS A 366 -4.10 23.11 -6.19
CA LYS A 366 -3.13 22.99 -5.10
C LYS A 366 -2.17 21.81 -5.32
N GLU A 367 -0.95 21.96 -4.82
CA GLU A 367 0.09 20.96 -5.02
C GLU A 367 -0.27 19.59 -4.42
N ASN A 368 -0.85 19.53 -3.21
CA ASN A 368 -1.30 18.30 -2.60
C ASN A 368 -2.34 17.56 -3.47
N ASN A 369 -3.27 18.29 -4.11
CA ASN A 369 -4.29 17.69 -4.98
C ASN A 369 -3.67 17.17 -6.28
N LYS A 370 -2.69 17.91 -6.85
CA LYS A 370 -1.90 17.42 -8.01
C LYS A 370 -1.13 16.14 -7.67
N VAL A 371 -0.50 16.11 -6.50
CA VAL A 371 0.23 14.94 -5.99
C VAL A 371 -0.68 13.72 -5.86
N GLN A 372 -1.84 13.89 -5.24
CA GLN A 372 -2.80 12.81 -5.06
C GLN A 372 -3.21 12.19 -6.39
N MET A 373 -3.57 13.01 -7.35
CA MET A 373 -3.94 12.58 -8.69
C MET A 373 -2.78 11.88 -9.42
N LEU A 374 -1.54 12.41 -9.32
CA LEU A 374 -0.36 11.78 -9.95
C LEU A 374 -0.05 10.41 -9.35
N LEU A 375 -0.26 10.23 -8.04
CA LEU A 375 -0.10 8.92 -7.40
C LEU A 375 -1.13 7.90 -7.90
N TYR A 376 -2.38 8.30 -8.12
CA TYR A 376 -3.37 7.41 -8.73
C TYR A 376 -3.00 6.99 -10.15
N MET A 377 -2.46 7.93 -10.95
CA MET A 377 -1.94 7.58 -12.28
C MET A 377 -0.81 6.54 -12.18
N ALA A 378 0.10 6.70 -11.23
CA ALA A 378 1.17 5.73 -11.01
C ALA A 378 0.63 4.37 -10.52
N VAL A 379 -0.39 4.36 -9.67
CA VAL A 379 -1.08 3.12 -9.25
C VAL A 379 -1.67 2.38 -10.44
N LEU A 380 -2.44 3.06 -11.29
CA LEU A 380 -3.03 2.42 -12.47
C LEU A 380 -1.96 1.88 -13.43
N GLU A 381 -0.82 2.54 -13.55
CA GLU A 381 0.30 2.05 -14.35
C GLU A 381 0.96 0.80 -13.76
N TYR A 382 1.33 0.84 -12.47
CA TYR A 382 2.13 -0.23 -11.87
C TYR A 382 1.30 -1.42 -11.37
N SER A 383 0.05 -1.22 -10.95
CA SER A 383 -0.86 -2.30 -10.52
C SER A 383 -1.69 -2.85 -11.67
N MET A 384 -2.27 -1.98 -12.50
CA MET A 384 -3.23 -2.37 -13.52
C MET A 384 -2.63 -2.45 -14.93
N GLY A 385 -1.33 -2.11 -15.08
CA GLY A 385 -0.63 -2.20 -16.35
C GLY A 385 -1.04 -1.17 -17.40
N GLN A 386 -1.68 -0.07 -17.00
CA GLN A 386 -2.12 0.98 -17.90
C GLN A 386 -0.93 1.78 -18.46
N ASP A 387 -1.00 2.17 -19.74
CA ASP A 387 0.02 3.03 -20.35
C ASP A 387 -0.23 4.50 -19.91
N ARG A 388 0.73 5.08 -19.17
CA ARG A 388 0.70 6.48 -18.73
C ARG A 388 0.42 7.51 -19.83
N ARG A 389 0.77 7.21 -21.07
CA ARG A 389 0.58 8.11 -22.21
C ARG A 389 -0.86 8.14 -22.71
N ARG A 390 -1.66 7.14 -22.34
CA ARG A 390 -3.07 7.00 -22.74
C ARG A 390 -4.04 7.39 -21.62
N MET A 391 -3.52 7.69 -20.42
CA MET A 391 -4.34 8.10 -19.30
C MET A 391 -4.62 9.61 -19.33
N HIS A 392 -5.85 9.98 -19.04
CA HIS A 392 -6.34 11.36 -18.96
C HIS A 392 -6.79 11.65 -17.52
N PRO A 393 -5.87 12.11 -16.64
CA PRO A 393 -6.19 12.47 -15.28
C PRO A 393 -6.78 13.87 -15.19
N TYR A 394 -7.83 14.03 -14.37
CA TYR A 394 -8.50 15.30 -14.15
C TYR A 394 -8.63 15.61 -12.66
N LEU A 395 -8.58 16.91 -12.33
CA LEU A 395 -8.95 17.45 -11.02
C LEU A 395 -10.25 18.24 -11.16
N LEU A 396 -11.27 17.82 -10.42
CA LEU A 396 -12.55 18.51 -10.36
C LEU A 396 -12.65 19.33 -9.09
N TYR A 397 -12.66 20.66 -9.22
CA TYR A 397 -12.99 21.55 -8.11
C TYR A 397 -14.47 21.91 -8.18
N THR A 398 -15.28 21.34 -7.31
CA THR A 398 -16.75 21.58 -7.34
C THR A 398 -17.15 22.97 -6.86
N ARG A 399 -16.23 23.72 -6.24
CA ARG A 399 -16.42 25.14 -5.94
C ARG A 399 -16.42 26.02 -7.20
N TYR A 400 -15.85 25.53 -8.27
CA TYR A 400 -15.77 26.17 -9.57
C TYR A 400 -16.31 25.21 -10.63
N PRO A 401 -17.04 25.65 -11.68
CA PRO A 401 -17.49 24.74 -12.74
C PRO A 401 -16.32 24.37 -13.68
N LEU A 402 -15.22 23.83 -13.11
CA LEU A 402 -13.97 23.62 -13.84
C LEU A 402 -13.44 22.22 -13.59
N LEU A 403 -13.12 21.53 -14.69
CA LEU A 403 -12.43 20.27 -14.75
C LEU A 403 -11.03 20.51 -15.32
N TYR A 404 -10.00 20.34 -14.50
CA TYR A 404 -8.62 20.60 -14.88
C TYR A 404 -7.95 19.33 -15.42
N PRO A 405 -7.53 19.32 -16.69
CA PRO A 405 -6.65 18.26 -17.17
C PRO A 405 -5.28 18.41 -16.50
N ALA A 406 -4.82 17.36 -15.89
CA ALA A 406 -3.55 17.40 -15.21
C ALA A 406 -2.43 16.82 -16.11
N ARG A 407 -1.24 17.41 -15.98
CA ARG A 407 -0.06 16.96 -16.71
C ARG A 407 0.77 16.04 -15.84
N ALA A 408 1.15 14.88 -16.39
CA ALA A 408 2.05 13.96 -15.74
C ALA A 408 3.41 14.61 -15.44
N SER A 409 3.88 14.45 -14.20
CA SER A 409 5.22 14.83 -13.78
C SER A 409 5.86 13.70 -12.98
N TRP A 410 6.65 12.87 -13.64
CA TRP A 410 7.30 11.73 -12.98
C TRP A 410 8.35 12.16 -11.97
N ALA A 411 9.02 13.29 -12.18
CA ALA A 411 9.88 13.89 -11.16
C ALA A 411 9.12 14.21 -9.87
N GLN A 412 7.87 14.68 -9.99
CA GLN A 412 7.02 14.92 -8.81
C GLN A 412 6.62 13.59 -8.15
N VAL A 413 6.24 12.57 -8.93
CA VAL A 413 5.95 11.22 -8.38
C VAL A 413 7.17 10.67 -7.63
N ARG A 414 8.38 10.76 -8.20
CA ARG A 414 9.61 10.33 -7.51
C ARG A 414 9.84 11.06 -6.20
N ARG A 415 9.63 12.37 -6.14
CA ARG A 415 9.72 13.13 -4.87
C ARG A 415 8.72 12.64 -3.83
N VAL A 416 7.50 12.29 -4.24
CA VAL A 416 6.50 11.73 -3.31
C VAL A 416 6.90 10.35 -2.82
N ILE A 417 7.43 9.50 -3.69
CA ILE A 417 7.93 8.17 -3.29
C ILE A 417 9.17 8.30 -2.39
N ASN A 418 10.05 9.27 -2.63
CA ASN A 418 11.14 9.58 -1.70
C ASN A 418 10.59 10.02 -0.32
N LEU A 419 9.58 10.88 -0.28
CA LEU A 419 8.90 11.25 0.97
C LEU A 419 8.29 10.02 1.67
N ARG A 420 7.60 9.15 0.91
CA ARG A 420 7.05 7.89 1.41
C ARG A 420 8.14 7.01 2.03
N ASN A 421 9.29 6.88 1.37
CA ASN A 421 10.41 6.08 1.87
C ASN A 421 10.95 6.61 3.19
N ARG A 422 11.11 7.93 3.32
CA ARG A 422 11.55 8.57 4.57
C ARG A 422 10.55 8.38 5.71
N ILE A 423 9.25 8.41 5.43
CA ILE A 423 8.23 8.07 6.42
C ILE A 423 8.39 6.62 6.88
N VAL A 424 8.56 5.68 5.93
CA VAL A 424 8.74 4.26 6.25
C VAL A 424 10.02 4.00 7.03
N ALA A 425 11.13 4.67 6.68
CA ALA A 425 12.37 4.58 7.43
C ALA A 425 12.19 5.04 8.88
N ALA A 426 11.44 6.12 9.10
CA ALA A 426 11.14 6.60 10.45
C ALA A 426 10.24 5.62 11.24
N GLU A 427 9.21 5.04 10.60
CA GLU A 427 8.36 4.01 11.20
C GLU A 427 9.16 2.77 11.61
N TYR A 428 10.02 2.30 10.71
CA TYR A 428 10.94 1.20 10.98
C TYR A 428 11.89 1.55 12.12
N GLY A 429 12.45 2.76 12.14
CA GLY A 429 13.34 3.22 13.19
C GLY A 429 12.68 3.22 14.58
N VAL A 430 11.41 3.62 14.69
CA VAL A 430 10.65 3.55 15.95
C VAL A 430 10.49 2.10 16.41
N GLN A 431 10.17 1.19 15.51
CA GLN A 431 10.05 -0.24 15.82
C GLN A 431 11.39 -0.85 16.22
N PHE A 432 12.44 -0.57 15.44
CA PHE A 432 13.76 -1.17 15.55
C PHE A 432 14.49 -0.72 16.82
N HIS A 433 14.55 0.59 17.05
CA HIS A 433 15.30 1.11 18.19
C HIS A 433 14.59 0.89 19.52
N ASN A 434 13.26 0.81 19.50
CA ASN A 434 12.39 0.59 20.68
C ASN A 434 12.76 1.47 21.90
N HIS A 435 13.39 2.62 21.65
CA HIS A 435 13.86 3.55 22.67
C HIS A 435 13.12 4.89 22.56
N SER A 436 12.74 5.43 23.70
CA SER A 436 12.08 6.73 23.79
C SER A 436 12.88 7.87 23.16
N ASP A 437 14.21 7.77 23.11
CA ASP A 437 15.08 8.81 22.55
C ASP A 437 14.96 8.91 21.01
N PHE A 438 14.85 7.78 20.29
CA PHE A 438 14.62 7.83 18.85
C PHE A 438 13.30 8.53 18.53
N THR A 439 12.23 8.13 19.20
CA THR A 439 10.89 8.72 19.02
C THR A 439 10.86 10.18 19.44
N ARG A 440 11.56 10.54 20.53
CA ARG A 440 11.70 11.93 20.96
C ARG A 440 12.36 12.78 19.87
N ASN A 441 13.44 12.31 19.26
CA ASN A 441 14.16 13.00 18.19
C ASN A 441 13.29 13.08 16.92
N LEU A 442 12.55 12.02 16.57
CA LEU A 442 11.63 12.02 15.45
C LEU A 442 10.51 13.06 15.64
N LEU A 443 9.85 13.07 16.79
CA LEU A 443 8.75 14.01 17.07
C LEU A 443 9.25 15.44 17.32
N ALA A 444 10.51 15.63 17.70
CA ALA A 444 11.13 16.97 17.79
C ALA A 444 11.29 17.65 16.42
N GLN A 445 11.24 16.88 15.32
CA GLN A 445 11.19 17.43 13.96
C GLN A 445 9.84 18.11 13.64
N ILE A 446 8.80 17.88 14.44
CA ILE A 446 7.56 18.66 14.39
C ILE A 446 7.84 20.05 14.97
N ASN A 447 8.45 20.87 14.13
CA ASN A 447 8.99 22.19 14.49
C ASN A 447 8.80 23.13 13.31
N PRO A 448 8.22 24.34 13.50
CA PRO A 448 8.03 25.32 12.43
C PRO A 448 9.31 25.69 11.69
N GLU A 449 10.45 25.70 12.37
CA GLU A 449 11.74 26.05 11.76
C GLU A 449 12.25 24.94 10.82
N VAL A 450 12.03 23.67 11.18
CA VAL A 450 12.41 22.49 10.39
C VAL A 450 11.44 22.30 9.24
N MET A 451 10.14 22.37 9.50
CA MET A 451 9.08 22.05 8.53
C MET A 451 8.88 23.16 7.48
N ASN A 452 9.30 24.40 7.75
CA ASN A 452 9.19 25.51 6.82
C ASN A 452 10.30 25.51 5.76
N GLU A 453 10.33 24.46 4.93
CA GLU A 453 11.33 24.26 3.87
C GLU A 453 11.32 25.40 2.85
N ARG A 454 10.15 26.03 2.60
CA ARG A 454 9.97 27.13 1.65
C ARG A 454 10.28 28.50 2.25
N LYS A 455 10.67 28.54 3.52
CA LYS A 455 11.00 29.77 4.25
C LYS A 455 9.90 30.84 4.16
N LEU A 456 8.64 30.40 4.28
CA LEU A 456 7.49 31.30 4.30
C LEU A 456 7.63 32.33 5.41
N ARG A 457 7.18 33.53 5.12
CA ARG A 457 7.17 34.67 6.03
C ARG A 457 5.85 35.43 5.88
N GLY A 458 5.59 36.35 6.80
CA GLY A 458 4.43 37.24 6.73
C GLY A 458 3.24 36.74 7.57
N ARG A 459 2.16 37.54 7.50
CA ARG A 459 1.02 37.42 8.43
C ARG A 459 0.37 36.03 8.42
N PHE A 460 0.21 35.42 7.24
CA PHE A 460 -0.43 34.10 7.10
C PHE A 460 0.39 33.00 7.80
N TRP A 461 1.73 33.01 7.61
CA TRP A 461 2.62 32.10 8.30
C TRP A 461 2.58 32.29 9.81
N GLU A 462 2.76 33.53 10.29
CA GLU A 462 2.87 33.80 11.73
C GLU A 462 1.56 33.60 12.50
N GLN A 463 0.40 33.88 11.88
CA GLN A 463 -0.90 33.82 12.57
C GLN A 463 -1.62 32.48 12.43
N TYR A 464 -1.37 31.69 11.39
CA TYR A 464 -2.14 30.48 11.10
C TYR A 464 -1.28 29.20 11.02
N LEU A 465 -0.25 29.19 10.18
CA LEU A 465 0.51 27.97 9.90
C LEU A 465 1.49 27.62 11.03
N LYS A 466 2.30 28.56 11.44
CA LYS A 466 3.28 28.37 12.54
C LYS A 466 2.63 27.96 13.86
N PRO A 467 1.54 28.59 14.33
CA PRO A 467 0.87 28.18 15.56
C PRO A 467 0.26 26.77 15.48
N SER A 468 -0.21 26.33 14.32
CA SER A 468 -0.75 24.96 14.15
C SER A 468 0.31 23.88 14.38
N ILE A 469 1.57 24.16 13.99
CA ILE A 469 2.69 23.26 14.23
C ILE A 469 3.19 23.39 15.68
N SER A 470 3.36 24.62 16.17
CA SER A 470 3.92 24.90 17.49
C SER A 470 3.06 24.33 18.64
N ARG A 471 1.73 24.33 18.48
CA ARG A 471 0.79 23.88 19.51
C ARG A 471 1.09 22.47 20.04
N PHE A 472 1.44 21.54 19.15
CA PHE A 472 1.81 20.18 19.54
C PHE A 472 3.07 20.20 20.42
N ARG A 473 4.11 20.88 19.98
CA ARG A 473 5.38 20.97 20.71
C ARG A 473 5.23 21.65 22.07
N GLU A 474 4.47 22.73 22.13
CA GLU A 474 4.18 23.47 23.38
C GLU A 474 3.49 22.56 24.40
N LYS A 475 2.46 21.81 23.97
CA LYS A 475 1.77 20.87 24.84
C LYS A 475 2.67 19.73 25.31
N LEU A 476 3.44 19.11 24.39
CA LEU A 476 4.34 18.02 24.73
C LEU A 476 5.45 18.47 25.70
N SER A 477 5.96 19.69 25.53
CA SER A 477 7.00 20.27 26.40
C SER A 477 6.46 20.67 27.78
N ALA A 478 5.17 20.88 27.90
CA ALA A 478 4.52 21.22 29.17
C ALA A 478 4.20 20.00 30.05
N LEU A 479 4.35 18.78 29.51
CA LEU A 479 4.13 17.56 30.29
C LEU A 479 5.25 17.33 31.28
N GLU A 480 4.89 16.76 32.47
CA GLU A 480 5.85 16.30 33.42
C GLU A 480 6.70 15.13 32.89
N PRO A 481 7.91 14.88 33.42
CA PRO A 481 8.80 13.82 32.93
C PRO A 481 8.15 12.43 32.85
N LEU A 482 7.29 12.09 33.83
CA LEU A 482 6.57 10.82 33.84
C LEU A 482 5.52 10.74 32.73
N GLU A 483 4.79 11.82 32.49
CA GLU A 483 3.79 11.92 31.42
C GLU A 483 4.46 11.84 30.04
N GLN A 484 5.61 12.49 29.87
CA GLN A 484 6.40 12.36 28.65
C GLN A 484 6.87 10.93 28.41
N ALA A 485 7.38 10.25 29.45
CA ALA A 485 7.81 8.86 29.36
C ALA A 485 6.64 7.94 28.98
N TYR A 486 5.47 8.15 29.57
CA TYR A 486 4.24 7.43 29.25
C TYR A 486 3.83 7.66 27.79
N PHE A 487 3.80 8.91 27.34
CA PHE A 487 3.46 9.27 25.95
C PHE A 487 4.39 8.57 24.93
N TYR A 488 5.73 8.67 25.10
CA TYR A 488 6.67 8.05 24.17
C TYR A 488 6.60 6.52 24.20
N THR A 489 6.38 5.91 25.37
CA THR A 489 6.25 4.45 25.47
C THR A 489 5.02 3.94 24.72
N LEU A 490 3.88 4.60 24.89
CA LEU A 490 2.66 4.22 24.18
C LEU A 490 2.73 4.55 22.70
N TYR A 491 3.34 5.67 22.32
CA TYR A 491 3.58 5.99 20.92
C TYR A 491 4.41 4.89 20.24
N ASN A 492 5.50 4.44 20.87
CA ASN A 492 6.32 3.32 20.37
C ASN A 492 5.51 2.04 20.26
N PHE A 493 4.73 1.70 21.27
CA PHE A 493 3.86 0.52 21.24
C PHE A 493 2.88 0.56 20.05
N ILE A 494 2.15 1.66 19.89
CA ILE A 494 1.18 1.81 18.79
C ILE A 494 1.86 1.71 17.42
N THR A 495 3.03 2.36 17.27
CA THR A 495 3.77 2.34 16.01
C THR A 495 4.29 0.94 15.69
N LYS A 496 4.77 0.21 16.69
CA LYS A 496 5.22 -1.18 16.54
C LYS A 496 4.07 -2.09 16.11
N GLU A 497 2.93 -2.01 16.79
CA GLU A 497 1.72 -2.77 16.43
C GLU A 497 1.22 -2.43 15.02
N LEU A 498 1.23 -1.15 14.63
CA LEU A 498 0.87 -0.71 13.29
C LEU A 498 1.84 -1.29 12.25
N TYR A 499 3.15 -1.24 12.51
CA TYR A 499 4.16 -1.79 11.60
C TYR A 499 3.95 -3.30 11.41
N THR A 500 3.78 -4.03 12.50
CA THR A 500 3.53 -5.48 12.50
C THR A 500 2.22 -5.82 11.77
N SER A 501 1.15 -5.04 11.98
CA SER A 501 -0.11 -5.27 11.28
C SER A 501 -0.04 -5.09 9.77
N LYS A 502 0.89 -4.26 9.29
CA LYS A 502 1.12 -4.03 7.85
C LYS A 502 2.10 -5.03 7.24
N SER A 503 3.28 -5.15 7.82
CA SER A 503 4.40 -5.92 7.25
C SER A 503 4.50 -7.35 7.76
N GLY A 504 3.74 -7.71 8.79
CA GLY A 504 3.78 -9.00 9.46
C GLY A 504 4.74 -9.04 10.65
N ASP A 505 4.62 -10.10 11.44
CA ASP A 505 5.43 -10.36 12.60
C ASP A 505 6.61 -11.29 12.24
N VAL A 506 7.83 -10.90 12.61
CA VAL A 506 9.05 -11.69 12.40
C VAL A 506 9.08 -12.96 13.22
N ASP A 507 8.39 -12.97 14.36
CA ASP A 507 8.38 -14.09 15.31
C ASP A 507 7.20 -15.06 15.08
N TYR A 508 6.28 -14.72 14.17
CA TYR A 508 5.10 -15.56 13.90
C TYR A 508 5.38 -16.66 12.87
N GLU A 509 4.84 -17.87 13.12
CA GLU A 509 4.88 -18.97 12.15
C GLU A 509 3.88 -18.72 11.02
N GLY A 510 4.36 -18.44 9.86
CA GLY A 510 3.57 -18.03 8.70
C GLY A 510 3.66 -16.55 8.42
N ARG A 511 3.06 -16.12 7.32
CA ARG A 511 2.96 -14.71 6.97
C ARG A 511 1.74 -14.11 7.64
N ALA A 512 1.95 -13.05 8.39
CA ALA A 512 0.90 -12.31 9.08
C ALA A 512 0.85 -10.85 8.58
N GLY A 513 -0.21 -10.12 8.92
CA GLY A 513 -0.39 -8.72 8.52
C GLY A 513 -0.93 -8.56 7.11
N ALA A 514 -1.13 -7.29 6.72
CA ALA A 514 -1.72 -6.95 5.42
C ALA A 514 -0.89 -7.46 4.24
N SER A 515 0.43 -7.53 4.39
CA SER A 515 1.34 -8.00 3.34
C SER A 515 1.11 -9.48 2.96
N ALA A 516 0.53 -10.30 3.82
CA ALA A 516 0.14 -11.66 3.51
C ALA A 516 -0.83 -11.76 2.31
N LEU A 517 -1.64 -10.72 2.07
CA LEU A 517 -2.57 -10.65 0.94
C LEU A 517 -1.89 -10.81 -0.43
N TRP A 518 -0.62 -10.44 -0.58
CA TRP A 518 0.12 -10.58 -1.84
C TRP A 518 1.41 -11.39 -1.74
N LEU A 519 1.94 -11.58 -0.56
CA LEU A 519 3.17 -12.37 -0.36
C LEU A 519 2.90 -13.84 -0.15
N SER A 520 1.75 -14.21 0.47
CA SER A 520 1.39 -15.61 0.69
C SER A 520 0.85 -16.27 -0.57
N THR A 521 1.25 -17.51 -0.77
CA THR A 521 0.73 -18.35 -1.84
C THR A 521 -0.72 -18.79 -1.54
N LEU A 522 -1.45 -19.28 -2.54
CA LEU A 522 -2.80 -19.79 -2.34
C LEU A 522 -2.81 -20.95 -1.31
N ASP A 523 -1.81 -21.85 -1.38
CA ASP A 523 -1.72 -22.99 -0.46
C ASP A 523 -1.44 -22.54 0.97
N GLU A 524 -0.53 -21.57 1.18
CA GLU A 524 -0.29 -21.00 2.51
C GLU A 524 -1.55 -20.35 3.08
N LYS A 525 -2.31 -19.61 2.26
CA LYS A 525 -3.60 -19.01 2.66
C LYS A 525 -4.68 -20.06 2.96
N ARG A 526 -4.71 -21.15 2.17
CA ARG A 526 -5.63 -22.28 2.41
C ARG A 526 -5.31 -22.99 3.72
N GLU A 527 -4.04 -23.30 3.97
CA GLU A 527 -3.61 -23.96 5.21
C GLU A 527 -3.89 -23.11 6.45
N ALA A 528 -3.74 -21.78 6.32
CA ALA A 528 -4.09 -20.84 7.38
C ALA A 528 -5.61 -20.60 7.53
N GLY A 529 -6.43 -21.01 6.55
CA GLY A 529 -7.86 -20.71 6.53
C GLY A 529 -8.21 -19.27 6.22
N GLU A 530 -7.28 -18.50 5.63
CA GLU A 530 -7.37 -17.04 5.47
C GLU A 530 -7.91 -16.60 4.10
N ILE A 531 -8.37 -17.52 3.26
CA ILE A 531 -8.96 -17.22 1.96
C ILE A 531 -10.18 -18.11 1.67
N LEU A 532 -11.24 -17.51 1.15
CA LEU A 532 -12.30 -18.19 0.40
C LEU A 532 -12.10 -17.87 -1.08
N TYR A 533 -12.07 -18.87 -1.95
CA TYR A 533 -11.71 -18.72 -3.37
C TYR A 533 -12.66 -19.49 -4.29
N ASP A 534 -12.59 -19.26 -5.59
CA ASP A 534 -13.51 -19.81 -6.60
C ASP A 534 -14.99 -19.52 -6.30
N LEU A 535 -15.26 -18.42 -5.62
CA LEU A 535 -16.62 -17.97 -5.29
C LEU A 535 -17.34 -17.48 -6.55
N GLN A 536 -18.66 -17.70 -6.64
CA GLN A 536 -19.48 -17.18 -7.74
C GLN A 536 -20.64 -16.33 -7.22
N ILE A 537 -21.00 -15.28 -7.93
CA ILE A 537 -22.07 -14.39 -7.53
C ILE A 537 -23.43 -15.09 -7.76
N ILE A 538 -24.23 -15.23 -6.68
CA ILE A 538 -25.62 -15.68 -6.71
C ILE A 538 -26.55 -14.47 -6.87
N GLU A 539 -26.28 -13.41 -6.10
CA GLU A 539 -27.10 -12.21 -6.11
C GLU A 539 -26.21 -10.96 -5.99
N ASN A 540 -26.42 -10.00 -6.90
CA ASN A 540 -25.73 -8.71 -6.88
C ASN A 540 -26.72 -7.61 -6.51
N LYS A 541 -26.57 -7.07 -5.31
CA LYS A 541 -27.30 -5.89 -4.79
C LYS A 541 -26.34 -4.75 -4.45
N ALA A 542 -25.21 -4.68 -5.13
CA ALA A 542 -24.20 -3.64 -4.93
C ALA A 542 -24.74 -2.21 -5.17
N SER A 543 -25.78 -2.07 -6.01
CA SER A 543 -26.42 -0.78 -6.29
C SER A 543 -27.46 -0.35 -5.25
N GLN A 544 -27.74 -1.17 -4.24
CA GLN A 544 -28.78 -0.88 -3.27
C GLN A 544 -28.31 0.16 -2.25
N VAL A 545 -28.97 1.29 -2.21
CA VAL A 545 -28.65 2.38 -1.26
C VAL A 545 -28.87 1.90 0.18
N HIS A 546 -27.94 2.17 1.09
CA HIS A 546 -27.92 1.82 2.51
C HIS A 546 -27.72 0.34 2.88
N LYS A 547 -27.85 -0.59 1.96
CA LYS A 547 -27.70 -2.02 2.22
C LYS A 547 -27.07 -2.76 1.04
N ALA A 548 -26.06 -2.14 0.41
CA ALA A 548 -25.33 -2.77 -0.69
C ALA A 548 -24.69 -4.07 -0.23
N TYR A 549 -24.96 -5.17 -0.94
CA TYR A 549 -24.35 -6.46 -0.66
C TYR A 549 -24.15 -7.29 -1.92
N ILE A 550 -23.23 -8.25 -1.80
CA ILE A 550 -23.03 -9.35 -2.75
C ILE A 550 -23.28 -10.66 -2.01
N LEU A 551 -24.09 -11.53 -2.59
CA LEU A 551 -24.24 -12.91 -2.15
C LEU A 551 -23.45 -13.83 -3.08
N LEU A 552 -22.56 -14.63 -2.51
CA LEU A 552 -21.65 -15.53 -3.21
C LEU A 552 -21.94 -16.97 -2.83
N SER A 553 -21.80 -17.91 -3.78
CA SER A 553 -21.76 -19.34 -3.49
C SER A 553 -20.34 -19.73 -3.08
N ILE A 554 -20.23 -20.56 -2.06
CA ILE A 554 -18.99 -21.19 -1.63
C ILE A 554 -18.94 -22.58 -2.29
N PRO A 555 -17.89 -22.91 -3.07
CA PRO A 555 -17.74 -24.25 -3.63
C PRO A 555 -17.48 -25.27 -2.53
N GLN A 556 -17.69 -26.54 -2.82
CA GLN A 556 -17.30 -27.59 -1.92
C GLN A 556 -15.77 -27.74 -1.95
N TYR A 557 -15.11 -27.41 -0.85
CA TYR A 557 -13.67 -27.60 -0.68
C TYR A 557 -13.36 -29.01 -0.14
N ASP A 558 -12.08 -29.35 -0.14
CA ASP A 558 -11.60 -30.58 0.49
C ASP A 558 -11.91 -30.59 2.00
N GLU A 559 -12.16 -31.77 2.57
CA GLU A 559 -12.46 -31.96 4.01
C GLU A 559 -11.37 -31.43 4.96
N MET A 560 -10.14 -31.24 4.45
CA MET A 560 -8.99 -30.72 5.20
C MET A 560 -8.96 -29.19 5.27
N PHE A 561 -9.76 -28.49 4.45
CA PHE A 561 -9.79 -27.04 4.43
C PHE A 561 -10.80 -26.49 5.45
N LEU A 562 -10.29 -25.75 6.42
CA LEU A 562 -11.08 -25.11 7.47
C LEU A 562 -10.96 -23.60 7.39
N PRO A 563 -11.86 -22.92 6.68
CA PRO A 563 -11.81 -21.45 6.56
C PRO A 563 -12.11 -20.79 7.91
N ASN A 564 -11.31 -19.76 8.25
CA ASN A 564 -11.41 -19.04 9.51
C ASN A 564 -12.19 -17.72 9.32
N PHE A 565 -13.41 -17.79 8.80
CA PHE A 565 -14.25 -16.62 8.58
C PHE A 565 -15.50 -16.64 9.47
N ARG A 566 -15.89 -15.47 9.97
CA ARG A 566 -17.05 -15.30 10.86
C ARG A 566 -17.89 -14.10 10.45
N THR A 567 -19.14 -14.11 10.85
CA THR A 567 -20.02 -12.93 10.74
C THR A 567 -19.42 -11.76 11.51
N GLY A 568 -19.32 -10.60 10.86
CA GLY A 568 -18.70 -9.38 11.39
C GLY A 568 -17.28 -9.14 10.89
N ASP A 569 -16.58 -10.14 10.36
CA ASP A 569 -15.24 -9.98 9.86
C ASP A 569 -15.15 -8.95 8.74
N VAL A 570 -14.09 -8.16 8.79
CA VAL A 570 -13.75 -7.18 7.75
C VAL A 570 -13.00 -7.89 6.64
N VAL A 571 -13.49 -7.75 5.42
CA VAL A 571 -12.97 -8.51 4.29
C VAL A 571 -12.75 -7.67 3.05
N ILE A 572 -11.85 -8.16 2.21
CA ILE A 572 -11.59 -7.72 0.85
C ILE A 572 -12.14 -8.76 -0.13
N LEU A 573 -12.96 -8.32 -1.06
CA LEU A 573 -13.46 -9.08 -2.22
C LEU A 573 -12.76 -8.59 -3.48
N TYR A 574 -12.30 -9.51 -4.32
CA TYR A 574 -11.70 -9.20 -5.62
C TYR A 574 -11.94 -10.32 -6.64
N GLU A 575 -11.86 -9.98 -7.91
CA GLU A 575 -11.98 -10.93 -9.01
C GLU A 575 -10.73 -11.80 -9.11
N ARG A 576 -10.90 -13.14 -9.15
CA ARG A 576 -9.80 -14.11 -9.22
C ARG A 576 -10.13 -15.21 -10.22
N ASN A 577 -9.82 -14.96 -11.51
CA ASN A 577 -10.01 -15.92 -12.60
C ASN A 577 -8.76 -16.75 -12.88
N HIS A 578 -7.58 -16.27 -12.48
CA HIS A 578 -6.28 -16.91 -12.71
C HIS A 578 -5.49 -17.00 -11.41
N ASP A 579 -4.56 -17.93 -11.32
CA ASP A 579 -3.71 -18.10 -10.13
C ASP A 579 -2.79 -16.92 -9.85
N SER A 580 -2.50 -16.11 -10.87
CA SER A 580 -1.74 -14.85 -10.74
C SER A 580 -2.55 -13.69 -10.19
N ASP A 581 -3.89 -13.82 -10.11
CA ASP A 581 -4.77 -12.75 -9.68
C ASP A 581 -4.73 -12.62 -8.15
N ASN A 582 -4.52 -11.39 -7.68
CA ASN A 582 -4.50 -11.05 -6.26
C ASN A 582 -4.89 -9.57 -6.07
N VAL A 583 -4.92 -9.12 -4.83
CA VAL A 583 -5.34 -7.74 -4.47
C VAL A 583 -4.48 -6.63 -5.08
N THR A 584 -3.26 -6.90 -5.57
CA THR A 584 -2.36 -5.87 -6.12
C THR A 584 -2.54 -5.64 -7.62
N ASN A 585 -3.23 -6.54 -8.33
CA ASN A 585 -3.48 -6.44 -9.76
C ASN A 585 -4.98 -6.45 -10.13
N LYS A 586 -5.84 -6.29 -9.14
CA LYS A 586 -7.29 -6.21 -9.28
C LYS A 586 -7.85 -5.02 -8.53
N MET A 587 -9.01 -4.55 -8.96
CA MET A 587 -9.82 -3.64 -8.16
C MET A 587 -10.34 -4.39 -6.93
N VAL A 588 -10.25 -3.78 -5.76
CA VAL A 588 -10.67 -4.39 -4.50
C VAL A 588 -11.92 -3.74 -3.94
N PHE A 589 -12.80 -4.57 -3.39
CA PHE A 589 -14.05 -4.17 -2.77
C PHE A 589 -14.00 -4.50 -1.28
N LYS A 590 -14.12 -3.48 -0.44
CA LYS A 590 -14.09 -3.66 1.01
C LYS A 590 -15.49 -3.85 1.57
N GLY A 591 -15.63 -4.78 2.51
CA GLY A 591 -16.91 -5.10 3.11
C GLY A 591 -16.79 -5.78 4.47
N ASN A 592 -17.93 -6.17 5.01
CA ASN A 592 -18.02 -7.00 6.21
C ASN A 592 -18.87 -8.21 5.92
N ILE A 593 -18.52 -9.35 6.47
CA ILE A 593 -19.35 -10.55 6.40
C ILE A 593 -20.63 -10.34 7.20
N GLU A 594 -21.76 -10.29 6.52
CA GLU A 594 -23.07 -10.18 7.15
C GLU A 594 -23.63 -11.55 7.55
N GLN A 595 -23.38 -12.56 6.70
CA GLN A 595 -23.78 -13.94 6.93
C GLN A 595 -22.81 -14.90 6.22
N ILE A 596 -22.47 -15.99 6.85
CA ILE A 596 -21.70 -17.09 6.26
C ILE A 596 -22.33 -18.43 6.67
N THR A 597 -22.45 -19.33 5.71
CA THR A 597 -22.85 -20.73 5.87
C THR A 597 -21.85 -21.62 5.13
N ASP A 598 -22.04 -22.93 5.14
CA ASP A 598 -21.17 -23.86 4.41
C ASP A 598 -21.23 -23.67 2.88
N THR A 599 -22.30 -23.05 2.35
CA THR A 599 -22.56 -22.94 0.91
C THR A 599 -22.69 -21.51 0.42
N GLU A 600 -22.89 -20.54 1.31
CA GLU A 600 -23.19 -19.16 0.93
C GLU A 600 -22.45 -18.15 1.81
N LEU A 601 -21.99 -17.06 1.19
CA LEU A 601 -21.34 -15.93 1.82
C LEU A 601 -22.03 -14.63 1.40
N ARG A 602 -22.57 -13.89 2.38
CA ARG A 602 -23.11 -12.55 2.15
C ARG A 602 -22.14 -11.49 2.68
N ILE A 603 -21.68 -10.62 1.79
CA ILE A 603 -20.79 -9.53 2.13
C ILE A 603 -21.57 -8.21 1.98
N ARG A 604 -21.68 -7.47 3.07
CA ARG A 604 -22.15 -6.09 3.07
C ARG A 604 -21.02 -5.18 2.61
N LEU A 605 -21.21 -4.52 1.47
CA LEU A 605 -20.22 -3.61 0.91
C LEU A 605 -20.19 -2.28 1.70
N ARG A 606 -18.99 -1.68 1.84
CA ARG A 606 -18.83 -0.37 2.49
C ARG A 606 -19.28 0.78 1.61
N ALA A 607 -19.22 0.60 0.30
CA ALA A 607 -19.70 1.58 -0.69
C ALA A 607 -20.84 1.00 -1.52
N THR A 608 -21.67 1.87 -2.08
CA THR A 608 -22.72 1.50 -3.04
C THR A 608 -22.12 1.58 -4.43
N TYR A 609 -22.19 0.50 -5.19
CA TYR A 609 -21.69 0.44 -6.58
C TYR A 609 -22.88 0.38 -7.53
N ARG A 610 -23.35 1.53 -8.02
CA ARG A 610 -24.49 1.60 -8.93
C ARG A 610 -24.20 1.00 -10.30
N ASN A 611 -22.97 1.10 -10.76
CA ASN A 611 -22.51 0.38 -11.95
C ASN A 611 -22.21 -1.08 -11.59
N VAL A 612 -23.22 -1.94 -11.67
CA VAL A 612 -23.12 -3.37 -11.32
C VAL A 612 -22.19 -4.16 -12.25
N SER A 613 -21.78 -3.60 -13.39
CA SER A 613 -20.84 -4.25 -14.32
C SER A 613 -19.42 -4.38 -13.76
N VAL A 614 -19.11 -3.71 -12.64
CA VAL A 614 -17.85 -3.90 -11.89
C VAL A 614 -17.77 -5.28 -11.20
N PHE A 615 -18.90 -5.99 -11.15
CA PHE A 615 -19.00 -7.35 -10.65
C PHE A 615 -19.48 -8.28 -11.77
N PRO A 616 -18.62 -8.69 -12.73
CA PRO A 616 -18.98 -9.63 -13.77
C PRO A 616 -19.55 -10.94 -13.21
N PRO A 617 -20.76 -11.37 -13.61
CA PRO A 617 -21.42 -12.55 -13.02
C PRO A 617 -20.71 -13.86 -13.37
N ASP A 618 -20.01 -13.89 -14.50
CA ASP A 618 -19.30 -15.09 -14.99
C ASP A 618 -17.88 -15.23 -14.41
N SER A 619 -17.43 -14.23 -13.63
CA SER A 619 -16.12 -14.25 -12.99
C SER A 619 -16.14 -15.05 -11.69
N ARG A 620 -14.96 -15.54 -11.33
CA ARG A 620 -14.70 -16.11 -10.00
C ARG A 620 -14.14 -15.03 -9.08
N TYR A 621 -14.40 -15.18 -7.81
CA TYR A 621 -13.99 -14.23 -6.78
C TYR A 621 -13.22 -14.90 -5.67
N ALA A 622 -12.41 -14.11 -4.98
CA ALA A 622 -11.80 -14.47 -3.72
C ALA A 622 -12.14 -13.44 -2.64
N VAL A 623 -12.18 -13.94 -1.40
CA VAL A 623 -12.40 -13.15 -0.19
C VAL A 623 -11.31 -13.45 0.80
N GLU A 624 -10.68 -12.42 1.33
CA GLU A 624 -9.62 -12.50 2.33
C GLU A 624 -9.87 -11.46 3.44
N HIS A 625 -9.25 -11.67 4.62
CA HIS A 625 -9.35 -10.70 5.71
C HIS A 625 -8.68 -9.36 5.34
N ASP A 626 -9.34 -8.24 5.69
CA ASP A 626 -8.80 -6.89 5.54
C ASP A 626 -8.30 -6.37 6.90
N THR A 627 -7.20 -5.65 6.89
CA THR A 627 -6.68 -4.94 8.05
C THR A 627 -7.13 -3.48 8.02
N MET A 628 -7.58 -2.94 9.18
CA MET A 628 -8.04 -1.56 9.29
C MET A 628 -7.09 -0.70 10.11
N ASP A 629 -6.55 0.35 9.49
CA ASP A 629 -5.68 1.34 10.16
C ASP A 629 -6.45 2.32 11.07
N THR A 630 -7.77 2.35 10.99
CA THR A 630 -8.61 3.30 11.77
C THR A 630 -8.48 3.13 13.27
N THR A 631 -8.28 1.90 13.75
CA THR A 631 -8.04 1.63 15.17
C THR A 631 -6.76 2.29 15.66
N PHE A 632 -5.66 2.17 14.91
CA PHE A 632 -4.38 2.79 15.26
C PHE A 632 -4.47 4.31 15.29
N ARG A 633 -5.20 4.91 14.34
CA ARG A 633 -5.46 6.35 14.38
C ARG A 633 -6.17 6.77 15.64
N SER A 634 -7.19 6.03 16.07
CA SER A 634 -7.90 6.30 17.33
C SER A 634 -6.98 6.17 18.55
N MET A 635 -6.04 5.21 18.53
CA MET A 635 -5.04 5.04 19.57
C MET A 635 -4.07 6.24 19.63
N TYR A 636 -3.55 6.73 18.50
CA TYR A 636 -2.71 7.93 18.47
C TYR A 636 -3.44 9.19 18.95
N LEU A 637 -4.73 9.32 18.62
CA LEU A 637 -5.55 10.45 19.07
C LEU A 637 -5.88 10.37 20.57
N GLY A 638 -5.85 9.17 21.14
CA GLY A 638 -6.06 8.94 22.57
C GLY A 638 -4.85 9.27 23.46
N LEU A 639 -3.65 9.43 22.86
CA LEU A 639 -2.44 9.89 23.56
C LEU A 639 -2.51 11.39 23.86
#